data_92589271604086f98f41b1b34d2f12e0
#
_entry.id   92589271604086f98f41b1b34d2f12e0
#
_cell.length_a   1.000
_cell.length_b   1.000
_cell.length_c   1.000
_cell.angle_alpha   90.00
_cell.angle_beta   90.00
_cell.angle_gamma   90.00
#
_symmetry.space_group_name_H-M   'P 1'
#
loop_
_entity.id
_entity.type
_entity.pdbx_description
1 polymer ?
#
loop_
_entity_poly.entity_id
_entity_poly.type
_entity_poly.pdbx_seq_one_letter_code
_entity_poly.pdbx_strand_id
1 'polypeptide(L)'
;MTDTQQAFYVATNGNDSWSGRLAAPNADGTDGPFATLERAQGAMRATGIRDTYVRGGTYAMVRTVTLTGADNGVRIMAYPGETPVFSGGERVGGFTAIGGGLYAAATSATGLDLSIGGVRQKVAQTGDWNAGDPRSGWSVLEAAAGGASRTSLRIGAGDGAMAAVLAGGVQPGTMVQTFDTERLSDNIVGVASTDAGSRTINLTQGAKYALRSGGTYRLLNDDAFIRDAGEFAWQAETGRLVVKPQDPGALLSQGAVVARLGTLLSLNGASGVTLQGLTFADTAWNGSALTLTNASGNSIAGNRFVNAGTAMTLTGSSGNAIEANRMEHLGAGGIKLAYGSNGNRVSANSIDGIGEVLKDVAGIQLYGTSGTLISGNDIRNSTRYGISIKNWDGATVNTDTVVEYNRIYNTMTETADGGAIEMLGRSNVDTRTIIRGNDIRNVGGLATDGSGWLDRHKSFGIYLDDMANGVTVQDNFIQNTGWASVFIHGGDSNSVTNNFAVLSNPRERFIRLEWVPSAGAIGLLANNSVTGNVISSSTGVDYWEFWTPGSYNVTGNLLQGTRGLSGGDRVSSGLFVNPAAGDFRLGSGAAAGLGIRDLDWARMGSAPLTVPGIPAPGAGGGAGGGGSPATGTGGAPAAAGPAFSPLAYIASYADLSALFGTNAAAGAAHYAASGRAEGRTVSFDPLAYIASHGDLSAAFGTNGDAGAAHYITSGRTEGRAVSFDPLAYIASHGDLSAIFGTDRTAAAMHYIASGRAEGRTVSFDPLAYLASHGDLAAVFGTDRTAAAMHYIVSGRAEGRTVTFNPLAYLAANADLAAAFGTDTTRADLHYLGTGRTEGRATGFNASAYLAANGDVAAATGGDLTAAMRHYIQNGRLEGRALSPASAPRAAGLLPESAMLAASGMV
;
A
#
# COMPACT_ATOMS: atom_id res chain seq x y z
N MET A 1 -42.70 -1.88 -12.66
CA MET A 1 -41.94 -2.72 -13.59
C MET A 1 -40.72 -1.92 -13.97
N THR A 2 -39.66 -2.15 -13.25
CA THR A 2 -38.35 -1.50 -13.47
C THR A 2 -37.71 -2.18 -14.67
N ASP A 3 -37.23 -1.37 -15.57
CA ASP A 3 -36.60 -1.67 -16.86
C ASP A 3 -35.46 -2.74 -16.72
N THR A 4 -35.85 -4.03 -16.85
CA THR A 4 -34.94 -5.18 -16.84
C THR A 4 -34.31 -5.44 -18.21
N GLN A 5 -34.39 -4.49 -19.14
CA GLN A 5 -34.18 -4.79 -20.54
C GLN A 5 -32.76 -4.74 -21.05
N GLN A 6 -31.77 -4.35 -20.29
CA GLN A 6 -30.43 -4.27 -20.90
C GLN A 6 -29.31 -4.68 -19.90
N ALA A 7 -29.26 -5.94 -19.53
CA ALA A 7 -28.16 -6.48 -18.76
C ALA A 7 -27.53 -7.70 -19.48
N PHE A 8 -26.28 -7.96 -19.14
CA PHE A 8 -25.63 -9.25 -19.41
C PHE A 8 -25.69 -10.15 -18.19
N TYR A 9 -25.56 -11.43 -18.43
CA TYR A 9 -25.54 -12.46 -17.40
C TYR A 9 -24.29 -13.32 -17.56
N VAL A 10 -23.67 -13.68 -16.44
CA VAL A 10 -22.54 -14.63 -16.37
C VAL A 10 -22.95 -15.78 -15.46
N ALA A 11 -22.74 -17.02 -15.90
CA ALA A 11 -23.08 -18.20 -15.13
C ALA A 11 -22.06 -19.34 -15.34
N THR A 12 -21.90 -20.22 -14.35
CA THR A 12 -20.96 -21.35 -14.44
C THR A 12 -21.35 -22.39 -15.49
N ASN A 13 -22.62 -22.43 -15.89
CA ASN A 13 -23.15 -23.21 -16.99
C ASN A 13 -23.35 -22.37 -18.26
N GLY A 14 -22.75 -21.22 -18.35
CA GLY A 14 -22.79 -20.31 -19.49
C GLY A 14 -21.83 -20.70 -20.61
N ASN A 15 -21.89 -19.96 -21.71
CA ASN A 15 -21.04 -20.15 -22.89
C ASN A 15 -20.70 -18.78 -23.50
N ASP A 16 -19.43 -18.51 -23.73
CA ASP A 16 -18.97 -17.22 -24.25
C ASP A 16 -19.28 -16.98 -25.73
N SER A 17 -19.83 -17.99 -26.42
CA SER A 17 -20.40 -17.86 -27.78
C SER A 17 -21.85 -17.40 -27.79
N TRP A 18 -22.55 -17.45 -26.65
CA TRP A 18 -23.93 -17.00 -26.51
C TRP A 18 -24.05 -15.48 -26.46
N SER A 19 -25.28 -14.99 -26.47
CA SER A 19 -25.56 -13.56 -26.43
C SER A 19 -25.27 -12.89 -25.07
N GLY A 20 -25.28 -13.69 -23.99
CA GLY A 20 -25.18 -13.22 -22.61
C GLY A 20 -26.44 -12.50 -22.11
N ARG A 21 -27.54 -12.53 -22.87
CA ARG A 21 -28.77 -11.74 -22.59
C ARG A 21 -29.80 -12.51 -21.76
N LEU A 22 -29.60 -13.77 -21.57
CA LEU A 22 -30.49 -14.64 -20.80
C LEU A 22 -29.82 -15.02 -19.48
N ALA A 23 -30.60 -15.02 -18.40
CA ALA A 23 -30.12 -15.37 -17.06
C ALA A 23 -29.85 -16.89 -16.88
N ALA A 24 -30.30 -17.72 -17.80
CA ALA A 24 -30.09 -19.15 -17.86
C ALA A 24 -30.06 -19.60 -19.34
N PRO A 25 -29.49 -20.79 -19.65
CA PRO A 25 -29.57 -21.37 -20.98
C PRO A 25 -31.04 -21.53 -21.42
N ASN A 26 -31.31 -21.22 -22.71
CA ASN A 26 -32.62 -21.50 -23.29
C ASN A 26 -32.83 -23.04 -23.42
N ALA A 27 -34.05 -23.45 -23.71
CA ALA A 27 -34.41 -24.87 -23.75
C ALA A 27 -33.60 -25.65 -24.80
N ASP A 28 -33.22 -25.00 -25.89
CA ASP A 28 -32.51 -25.64 -27.00
C ASP A 28 -30.97 -25.63 -26.81
N GLY A 29 -30.47 -24.97 -25.75
CA GLY A 29 -29.03 -24.83 -25.48
C GLY A 29 -28.29 -24.01 -26.53
N THR A 30 -28.99 -23.14 -27.28
CA THR A 30 -28.40 -22.33 -28.35
C THR A 30 -28.06 -20.91 -27.90
N ASP A 31 -28.63 -20.44 -26.79
CA ASP A 31 -28.37 -19.12 -26.20
C ASP A 31 -28.54 -19.16 -24.68
N GLY A 32 -27.87 -18.23 -23.98
CA GLY A 32 -27.85 -18.15 -22.53
C GLY A 32 -26.88 -17.12 -22.00
N PRO A 33 -26.46 -17.25 -20.70
CA PRO A 33 -25.47 -16.39 -20.10
C PRO A 33 -24.05 -16.64 -20.65
N PHE A 34 -23.16 -15.68 -20.51
CA PHE A 34 -21.72 -15.88 -20.72
C PHE A 34 -21.13 -16.84 -19.67
N ALA A 35 -20.02 -17.48 -20.01
CA ALA A 35 -19.26 -18.29 -19.07
C ALA A 35 -18.30 -17.45 -18.23
N THR A 36 -17.79 -16.33 -18.78
CA THR A 36 -16.70 -15.56 -18.19
C THR A 36 -17.04 -14.07 -18.02
N LEU A 37 -16.45 -13.45 -16.99
CA LEU A 37 -16.57 -12.00 -16.77
C LEU A 37 -15.86 -11.20 -17.89
N GLU A 38 -14.77 -11.72 -18.43
CA GLU A 38 -14.04 -11.12 -19.56
C GLU A 38 -14.90 -11.01 -20.80
N ARG A 39 -15.71 -12.01 -21.08
CA ARG A 39 -16.63 -11.97 -22.21
C ARG A 39 -17.74 -10.95 -21.98
N ALA A 40 -18.28 -10.88 -20.76
CA ALA A 40 -19.24 -9.84 -20.39
C ALA A 40 -18.64 -8.43 -20.53
N GLN A 41 -17.41 -8.23 -20.06
CA GLN A 41 -16.67 -6.96 -20.22
C GLN A 41 -16.56 -6.56 -21.70
N GLY A 42 -16.13 -7.48 -22.55
CA GLY A 42 -16.05 -7.27 -23.99
C GLY A 42 -17.41 -6.89 -24.62
N ALA A 43 -18.49 -7.55 -24.19
CA ALA A 43 -19.84 -7.26 -24.65
C ALA A 43 -20.34 -5.89 -24.16
N MET A 44 -20.07 -5.52 -22.90
CA MET A 44 -20.40 -4.20 -22.36
C MET A 44 -19.71 -3.08 -23.17
N ARG A 45 -18.43 -3.25 -23.48
CA ARG A 45 -17.67 -2.29 -24.31
C ARG A 45 -18.23 -2.16 -25.72
N ALA A 46 -18.63 -3.29 -26.34
CA ALA A 46 -19.12 -3.31 -27.70
C ALA A 46 -20.54 -2.73 -27.86
N THR A 47 -21.37 -2.84 -26.83
CA THR A 47 -22.79 -2.50 -26.93
C THR A 47 -23.19 -1.24 -26.17
N GLY A 48 -22.35 -0.79 -25.23
CA GLY A 48 -22.69 0.31 -24.34
C GLY A 48 -23.61 -0.07 -23.16
N ILE A 49 -24.04 -1.33 -23.06
CA ILE A 49 -24.78 -1.85 -21.89
C ILE A 49 -23.80 -1.90 -20.72
N ARG A 50 -24.22 -1.42 -19.56
CA ARG A 50 -23.33 -1.26 -18.41
C ARG A 50 -23.57 -2.25 -17.28
N ASP A 51 -24.64 -3.03 -17.34
CA ASP A 51 -25.03 -3.95 -16.26
C ASP A 51 -24.66 -5.37 -16.58
N THR A 52 -24.04 -6.05 -15.62
CA THR A 52 -23.78 -7.49 -15.63
C THR A 52 -24.20 -8.09 -14.31
N TYR A 53 -25.08 -9.10 -14.38
CA TYR A 53 -25.44 -9.94 -13.23
C TYR A 53 -24.65 -11.25 -13.28
N VAL A 54 -23.99 -11.57 -12.17
CA VAL A 54 -23.24 -12.81 -12.02
C VAL A 54 -24.09 -13.81 -11.22
N ARG A 55 -24.34 -14.97 -11.79
CA ARG A 55 -25.13 -16.06 -11.17
C ARG A 55 -24.28 -16.77 -10.10
N GLY A 56 -24.97 -17.40 -9.15
CA GLY A 56 -24.34 -18.20 -8.11
C GLY A 56 -23.45 -19.32 -8.66
N GLY A 57 -22.38 -19.60 -7.96
CA GLY A 57 -21.40 -20.63 -8.31
C GLY A 57 -19.98 -20.11 -8.13
N THR A 58 -18.98 -20.98 -8.30
CA THR A 58 -17.57 -20.64 -8.20
C THR A 58 -16.94 -20.51 -9.57
N TYR A 59 -16.39 -19.35 -9.84
CA TYR A 59 -15.67 -19.00 -11.06
C TYR A 59 -14.17 -19.04 -10.76
N ALA A 60 -13.50 -20.08 -11.24
CA ALA A 60 -12.05 -20.21 -11.14
C ALA A 60 -11.39 -19.22 -12.10
N MET A 61 -10.76 -18.20 -11.54
CA MET A 61 -10.08 -17.18 -12.33
C MET A 61 -8.66 -17.60 -12.65
N VAL A 62 -8.31 -17.57 -13.94
CA VAL A 62 -6.95 -17.90 -14.41
C VAL A 62 -6.08 -16.65 -14.60
N ARG A 63 -6.67 -15.48 -14.55
CA ARG A 63 -6.00 -14.16 -14.69
C ARG A 63 -6.83 -13.07 -14.04
N THR A 64 -6.20 -11.96 -13.76
CA THR A 64 -6.86 -10.73 -13.30
C THR A 64 -7.74 -10.15 -14.41
N VAL A 65 -8.98 -9.82 -14.10
CA VAL A 65 -9.84 -8.98 -14.98
C VAL A 65 -9.53 -7.53 -14.70
N THR A 66 -9.19 -6.75 -15.73
CA THR A 66 -8.87 -5.34 -15.58
C THR A 66 -9.95 -4.45 -16.21
N LEU A 67 -10.59 -3.62 -15.39
CA LEU A 67 -11.48 -2.55 -15.80
C LEU A 67 -10.68 -1.27 -16.01
N THR A 68 -10.91 -0.60 -17.12
CA THR A 68 -10.20 0.64 -17.52
C THR A 68 -11.18 1.78 -17.76
N GLY A 69 -10.74 2.93 -18.23
CA GLY A 69 -11.62 4.03 -18.63
C GLY A 69 -12.69 3.65 -19.66
N ALA A 70 -12.47 2.58 -20.46
CA ALA A 70 -13.48 2.04 -21.36
C ALA A 70 -14.67 1.39 -20.62
N ASP A 71 -14.47 1.05 -19.35
CA ASP A 71 -15.46 0.39 -18.49
C ASP A 71 -16.11 1.37 -17.51
N ASN A 72 -15.97 2.67 -17.71
CA ASN A 72 -16.58 3.67 -16.84
C ASN A 72 -18.10 3.46 -16.71
N GLY A 73 -18.60 3.52 -15.49
CA GLY A 73 -20.02 3.38 -15.18
C GLY A 73 -20.57 1.96 -15.28
N VAL A 74 -19.73 0.92 -15.46
CA VAL A 74 -20.21 -0.47 -15.45
C VAL A 74 -20.64 -0.90 -14.06
N ARG A 75 -21.65 -1.76 -14.00
CA ARG A 75 -22.13 -2.36 -12.76
C ARG A 75 -22.02 -3.88 -12.87
N ILE A 76 -21.24 -4.48 -11.99
CA ILE A 76 -21.07 -5.94 -11.89
C ILE A 76 -21.65 -6.35 -10.55
N MET A 77 -22.73 -7.08 -10.58
CA MET A 77 -23.54 -7.35 -9.40
C MET A 77 -23.89 -8.83 -9.32
N ALA A 78 -24.01 -9.34 -8.09
CA ALA A 78 -24.59 -10.66 -7.90
C ALA A 78 -26.05 -10.68 -8.40
N TYR A 79 -26.46 -11.79 -8.98
CA TYR A 79 -27.88 -12.01 -9.27
C TYR A 79 -28.66 -12.05 -7.94
N PRO A 80 -29.86 -11.41 -7.89
CA PRO A 80 -30.61 -11.30 -6.63
C PRO A 80 -30.81 -12.63 -5.92
N GLY A 81 -30.38 -12.68 -4.65
CA GLY A 81 -30.46 -13.87 -3.79
C GLY A 81 -29.39 -14.91 -4.04
N GLU A 82 -28.40 -14.65 -4.91
CA GLU A 82 -27.29 -15.56 -5.20
C GLU A 82 -25.95 -15.01 -4.72
N THR A 83 -24.98 -15.90 -4.52
CA THR A 83 -23.64 -15.58 -4.01
C THR A 83 -22.58 -16.11 -4.98
N PRO A 84 -22.23 -15.37 -6.03
CA PRO A 84 -21.14 -15.74 -6.93
C PRO A 84 -19.79 -15.61 -6.22
N VAL A 85 -18.89 -16.56 -6.49
CA VAL A 85 -17.55 -16.60 -5.92
C VAL A 85 -16.52 -16.55 -7.05
N PHE A 86 -15.72 -15.51 -7.09
CA PHE A 86 -14.51 -15.42 -7.91
C PHE A 86 -13.34 -15.94 -7.08
N SER A 87 -12.78 -17.10 -7.45
CA SER A 87 -11.65 -17.72 -6.76
C SER A 87 -10.37 -17.58 -7.59
N GLY A 88 -9.31 -17.10 -6.96
CA GLY A 88 -7.97 -16.99 -7.55
C GLY A 88 -7.09 -18.20 -7.35
N GLY A 89 -7.66 -19.26 -6.81
CA GLY A 89 -6.94 -20.48 -6.50
C GLY A 89 -7.02 -21.53 -7.61
N GLU A 90 -6.01 -22.38 -7.64
CA GLU A 90 -5.96 -23.57 -8.46
C GLU A 90 -6.41 -24.78 -7.63
N ARG A 91 -7.35 -25.54 -8.17
CA ARG A 91 -7.86 -26.75 -7.49
C ARG A 91 -6.88 -27.90 -7.69
N VAL A 92 -6.42 -28.47 -6.59
CA VAL A 92 -5.61 -29.67 -6.52
C VAL A 92 -6.48 -30.83 -6.07
N GLY A 93 -6.57 -31.87 -6.87
CA GLY A 93 -7.28 -33.09 -6.60
C GLY A 93 -6.35 -34.30 -6.58
N GLY A 94 -6.95 -35.53 -6.52
CA GLY A 94 -6.19 -36.77 -6.59
C GLY A 94 -5.38 -37.08 -5.31
N PHE A 95 -5.82 -36.59 -4.17
CA PHE A 95 -5.19 -36.86 -2.88
C PHE A 95 -5.29 -38.35 -2.53
N THR A 96 -4.16 -38.91 -2.11
CA THR A 96 -4.05 -40.26 -1.60
C THR A 96 -3.57 -40.28 -0.16
N ALA A 97 -4.11 -41.14 0.68
CA ALA A 97 -3.64 -41.29 2.06
C ALA A 97 -2.22 -41.88 2.07
N ILE A 98 -1.33 -41.27 2.87
CA ILE A 98 0.06 -41.68 3.02
C ILE A 98 0.40 -42.16 4.44
N GLY A 99 -0.63 -42.34 5.29
CA GLY A 99 -0.50 -42.76 6.71
C GLY A 99 -0.54 -41.58 7.69
N GLY A 100 -0.76 -41.86 8.98
CA GLY A 100 -0.77 -40.83 10.03
C GLY A 100 -1.85 -39.73 9.91
N GLY A 101 -2.89 -39.96 9.11
CA GLY A 101 -3.90 -38.92 8.80
C GLY A 101 -3.44 -37.92 7.73
N LEU A 102 -2.31 -38.20 7.12
CA LEU A 102 -1.75 -37.35 6.03
C LEU A 102 -2.25 -37.83 4.66
N TYR A 103 -2.45 -36.88 3.79
CA TYR A 103 -2.80 -37.05 2.39
C TYR A 103 -1.82 -36.27 1.51
N ALA A 104 -1.54 -36.83 0.33
CA ALA A 104 -0.66 -36.15 -0.63
C ALA A 104 -1.22 -36.16 -2.05
N ALA A 105 -0.96 -35.11 -2.80
CA ALA A 105 -1.27 -35.01 -4.22
C ALA A 105 -0.12 -34.34 -4.96
N ALA A 106 0.10 -34.71 -6.23
CA ALA A 106 1.04 -34.04 -7.11
C ALA A 106 0.41 -32.70 -7.57
N THR A 107 1.22 -31.63 -7.56
CA THR A 107 0.79 -30.31 -8.02
C THR A 107 1.99 -29.44 -8.38
N SER A 108 1.83 -28.59 -9.41
CA SER A 108 2.75 -27.47 -9.67
C SER A 108 2.35 -26.19 -8.93
N ALA A 109 1.20 -26.20 -8.27
CA ALA A 109 0.73 -25.06 -7.51
C ALA A 109 1.53 -24.92 -6.21
N THR A 110 2.09 -23.74 -5.98
CA THR A 110 2.95 -23.42 -4.82
C THR A 110 2.40 -22.20 -4.09
N GLY A 111 2.48 -22.17 -2.78
CA GLY A 111 2.08 -21.00 -1.99
C GLY A 111 1.90 -21.32 -0.51
N LEU A 112 1.76 -20.24 0.27
CA LEU A 112 1.48 -20.30 1.70
C LEU A 112 -0.03 -20.21 2.02
N ASP A 113 -0.88 -20.22 0.99
CA ASP A 113 -2.33 -20.13 1.12
C ASP A 113 -3.00 -21.35 0.49
N LEU A 114 -3.70 -22.09 1.34
CA LEU A 114 -4.46 -23.27 0.98
C LEU A 114 -5.83 -23.21 1.63
N SER A 115 -6.87 -23.56 0.91
CA SER A 115 -8.20 -23.81 1.50
C SER A 115 -8.75 -25.19 1.13
N ILE A 116 -9.52 -25.78 2.04
CA ILE A 116 -10.26 -27.03 1.83
C ILE A 116 -11.70 -26.79 2.26
N GLY A 117 -12.63 -27.01 1.35
CA GLY A 117 -14.05 -26.71 1.63
C GLY A 117 -14.30 -25.22 1.97
N GLY A 118 -13.47 -24.31 1.47
CA GLY A 118 -13.53 -22.88 1.79
C GLY A 118 -12.91 -22.48 3.14
N VAL A 119 -12.35 -23.43 3.88
CA VAL A 119 -11.65 -23.15 5.16
C VAL A 119 -10.15 -23.06 4.91
N ARG A 120 -9.53 -21.91 5.28
CA ARG A 120 -8.08 -21.73 5.19
C ARG A 120 -7.36 -22.77 6.04
N GLN A 121 -6.35 -23.39 5.47
CA GLN A 121 -5.44 -24.30 6.17
C GLN A 121 -4.16 -23.54 6.56
N LYS A 122 -3.48 -24.02 7.56
CA LYS A 122 -2.28 -23.41 8.10
C LYS A 122 -1.03 -24.05 7.48
N VAL A 123 -0.05 -23.27 7.14
CA VAL A 123 1.28 -23.77 6.77
C VAL A 123 1.90 -24.47 7.97
N ALA A 124 2.40 -25.69 7.77
CA ALA A 124 3.12 -26.43 8.79
C ALA A 124 4.32 -25.63 9.30
N GLN A 125 4.53 -25.64 10.59
CA GLN A 125 5.56 -24.84 11.26
C GLN A 125 6.24 -25.61 12.40
N THR A 126 7.45 -25.18 12.76
CA THR A 126 8.12 -25.67 13.96
C THR A 126 7.41 -25.19 15.22
N GLY A 127 7.53 -25.98 16.30
CA GLY A 127 6.90 -25.70 17.58
C GLY A 127 5.40 -25.97 17.60
N ASP A 128 4.87 -26.34 18.78
CA ASP A 128 3.46 -26.58 18.95
C ASP A 128 2.70 -25.25 18.96
N TRP A 129 1.76 -25.09 18.03
CA TRP A 129 0.98 -23.88 17.94
C TRP A 129 -0.37 -24.07 18.62
N ASN A 130 -0.75 -23.09 19.42
CA ASN A 130 -2.05 -23.00 20.07
C ASN A 130 -2.69 -21.66 19.69
N ALA A 131 -3.84 -21.70 19.06
CA ALA A 131 -4.58 -20.49 18.67
C ALA A 131 -4.95 -19.57 19.85
N GLY A 132 -5.06 -20.13 21.04
CA GLY A 132 -5.32 -19.41 22.29
C GLY A 132 -4.09 -18.78 22.93
N ASP A 133 -2.89 -19.12 22.45
CA ASP A 133 -1.64 -18.54 22.97
C ASP A 133 -0.74 -18.05 21.82
N PRO A 134 -0.72 -16.76 21.53
CA PRO A 134 0.07 -16.19 20.44
C PRO A 134 1.59 -16.33 20.62
N ARG A 135 2.06 -16.78 21.79
CA ARG A 135 3.48 -17.06 22.06
C ARG A 135 3.89 -18.44 21.58
N SER A 136 2.92 -19.34 21.42
CA SER A 136 3.18 -20.72 21.05
C SER A 136 3.78 -20.85 19.65
N GLY A 137 4.64 -21.84 19.46
CA GLY A 137 5.28 -22.13 18.18
C GLY A 137 6.40 -21.19 17.77
N TRP A 138 6.83 -20.28 18.64
CA TRP A 138 7.95 -19.38 18.39
C TRP A 138 9.17 -19.77 19.22
N SER A 139 10.34 -19.75 18.58
CA SER A 139 11.66 -19.85 19.23
C SER A 139 12.31 -18.46 19.30
N VAL A 140 13.19 -18.27 20.30
CA VAL A 140 13.98 -17.04 20.44
C VAL A 140 15.27 -17.19 19.63
N LEU A 141 15.59 -16.20 18.81
CA LEU A 141 16.81 -16.20 18.00
C LEU A 141 17.99 -15.57 18.72
N GLU A 142 19.20 -16.03 18.37
CA GLU A 142 20.46 -15.34 18.64
C GLU A 142 20.92 -14.61 17.36
N ALA A 143 21.65 -13.52 17.54
CA ALA A 143 22.30 -12.86 16.40
C ALA A 143 23.33 -13.80 15.75
N ALA A 144 23.62 -13.60 14.47
CA ALA A 144 24.69 -14.30 13.77
C ALA A 144 26.05 -14.09 14.47
N ALA A 145 27.01 -14.97 14.21
CA ALA A 145 28.32 -14.95 14.89
C ALA A 145 29.07 -13.61 14.76
N GLY A 146 28.82 -12.86 13.67
CA GLY A 146 29.40 -11.51 13.46
C GLY A 146 28.53 -10.35 14.00
N GLY A 147 27.47 -10.62 14.75
CA GLY A 147 26.51 -9.65 15.25
C GLY A 147 25.20 -9.65 14.48
N ALA A 148 24.43 -8.55 14.55
CA ALA A 148 23.16 -8.42 13.86
C ALA A 148 23.33 -8.54 12.34
N SER A 149 22.51 -9.40 11.71
CA SER A 149 22.58 -9.68 10.27
C SER A 149 21.18 -9.61 9.65
N ARG A 150 21.11 -9.25 8.38
CA ARG A 150 19.87 -9.36 7.61
C ARG A 150 19.73 -10.68 6.87
N THR A 151 20.81 -11.42 6.69
CA THR A 151 20.87 -12.62 5.85
C THR A 151 21.11 -13.91 6.62
N SER A 152 21.28 -13.84 7.94
CA SER A 152 21.46 -15.04 8.76
C SER A 152 21.02 -14.80 10.21
N LEU A 153 20.61 -15.86 10.87
CA LEU A 153 20.31 -15.92 12.30
C LEU A 153 20.89 -17.17 12.92
N ARG A 154 21.00 -17.22 14.24
CA ARG A 154 21.34 -18.41 14.98
C ARG A 154 20.20 -18.86 15.85
N ILE A 155 20.03 -20.17 15.97
CA ILE A 155 19.10 -20.74 16.96
C ILE A 155 19.69 -20.61 18.36
N GLY A 156 18.83 -20.42 19.36
CA GLY A 156 19.24 -20.32 20.75
C GLY A 156 20.05 -21.55 21.20
N ALA A 157 21.09 -21.34 22.02
CA ALA A 157 21.95 -22.42 22.49
C ALA A 157 21.20 -23.51 23.30
N GLY A 158 20.09 -23.11 23.93
CA GLY A 158 19.24 -24.01 24.71
C GLY A 158 18.07 -24.63 23.92
N ASP A 159 17.89 -24.28 22.64
CA ASP A 159 16.80 -24.79 21.82
C ASP A 159 17.14 -26.15 21.21
N GLY A 160 17.04 -27.18 22.01
CA GLY A 160 17.34 -28.55 21.59
C GLY A 160 16.40 -29.10 20.53
N ALA A 161 15.15 -28.65 20.52
CA ALA A 161 14.18 -29.04 19.50
C ALA A 161 14.58 -28.51 18.11
N MET A 162 14.94 -27.24 18.03
CA MET A 162 15.40 -26.64 16.78
C MET A 162 16.78 -27.16 16.35
N ALA A 163 17.66 -27.42 17.31
CA ALA A 163 18.96 -28.08 17.03
C ALA A 163 18.77 -29.46 16.37
N ALA A 164 17.79 -30.23 16.80
CA ALA A 164 17.45 -31.52 16.17
C ALA A 164 16.89 -31.33 14.74
N VAL A 165 16.08 -30.30 14.51
CA VAL A 165 15.59 -29.95 13.15
C VAL A 165 16.78 -29.60 12.23
N LEU A 166 17.72 -28.77 12.69
CA LEU A 166 18.90 -28.43 11.87
C LEU A 166 19.79 -29.63 11.60
N ALA A 167 19.95 -30.53 12.56
CA ALA A 167 20.75 -31.76 12.42
C ALA A 167 20.12 -32.74 11.41
N GLY A 168 18.79 -32.81 11.36
CA GLY A 168 18.05 -33.60 10.36
C GLY A 168 18.04 -32.97 8.96
N GLY A 169 18.37 -31.70 8.87
CA GLY A 169 18.23 -30.88 7.66
C GLY A 169 16.78 -30.42 7.47
N VAL A 170 16.59 -29.39 6.63
CA VAL A 170 15.27 -28.91 6.23
C VAL A 170 15.09 -29.13 4.72
N GLN A 171 13.86 -29.36 4.28
CA GLN A 171 13.60 -29.59 2.86
C GLN A 171 13.76 -28.30 2.05
N PRO A 172 14.08 -28.37 0.74
CA PRO A 172 14.01 -27.26 -0.16
C PRO A 172 12.62 -26.65 -0.20
N GLY A 173 12.55 -25.31 -0.14
CA GLY A 173 11.29 -24.59 -0.02
C GLY A 173 10.88 -24.28 1.42
N THR A 174 11.61 -24.75 2.41
CA THR A 174 11.45 -24.31 3.81
C THR A 174 11.71 -22.80 3.91
N MET A 175 10.86 -22.13 4.66
CA MET A 175 10.94 -20.70 4.91
C MET A 175 11.15 -20.43 6.41
N VAL A 176 11.56 -19.23 6.74
CA VAL A 176 11.59 -18.76 8.13
C VAL A 176 10.75 -17.50 8.25
N GLN A 177 9.90 -17.46 9.26
CA GLN A 177 9.23 -16.26 9.71
C GLN A 177 9.96 -15.71 10.92
N THR A 178 10.27 -14.40 10.92
CA THR A 178 11.05 -13.77 12.00
C THR A 178 10.40 -12.47 12.46
N PHE A 179 10.61 -12.15 13.73
CA PHE A 179 10.31 -10.84 14.31
C PHE A 179 11.51 -10.27 15.05
N ASP A 180 11.59 -8.95 15.17
CA ASP A 180 12.43 -8.26 16.16
C ASP A 180 11.87 -8.41 17.59
N THR A 181 12.56 -7.84 18.57
CA THR A 181 12.18 -7.96 20.00
C THR A 181 10.86 -7.26 20.33
N GLU A 182 10.57 -6.15 19.70
CA GLU A 182 9.30 -5.43 19.86
C GLU A 182 8.19 -6.02 18.99
N ARG A 183 8.52 -7.02 18.17
CA ARG A 183 7.60 -7.63 17.20
C ARG A 183 6.95 -6.60 16.26
N LEU A 184 7.74 -5.62 15.84
CA LEU A 184 7.33 -4.55 14.91
C LEU A 184 7.36 -4.99 13.46
N SER A 185 8.29 -5.88 13.12
CA SER A 185 8.57 -6.21 11.73
C SER A 185 8.55 -7.71 11.51
N ASP A 186 7.55 -8.14 10.79
CA ASP A 186 7.38 -9.52 10.32
C ASP A 186 8.09 -9.72 8.98
N ASN A 187 8.84 -10.82 8.87
CA ASN A 187 9.48 -11.24 7.62
C ASN A 187 9.24 -12.73 7.40
N ILE A 188 8.86 -13.10 6.18
CA ILE A 188 8.82 -14.49 5.70
C ILE A 188 9.81 -14.61 4.55
N VAL A 189 10.88 -15.36 4.76
CA VAL A 189 12.01 -15.46 3.83
C VAL A 189 12.42 -16.92 3.67
N GLY A 190 12.82 -17.32 2.46
CA GLY A 190 13.31 -18.67 2.21
C GLY A 190 14.59 -19.00 2.98
N VAL A 191 14.75 -20.22 3.39
CA VAL A 191 16.01 -20.77 3.95
C VAL A 191 16.91 -21.18 2.79
N ALA A 192 18.11 -20.59 2.73
CA ALA A 192 19.12 -20.93 1.73
C ALA A 192 19.97 -22.14 2.14
N SER A 193 20.32 -22.21 3.42
CA SER A 193 21.08 -23.33 4.01
C SER A 193 21.00 -23.30 5.53
N THR A 194 21.25 -24.45 6.12
CA THR A 194 21.37 -24.60 7.57
C THR A 194 22.74 -25.18 7.92
N ASP A 195 23.30 -24.80 9.06
CA ASP A 195 24.53 -25.40 9.63
C ASP A 195 24.28 -25.74 11.10
N ALA A 196 24.13 -27.00 11.38
CA ALA A 196 23.90 -27.52 12.73
C ALA A 196 25.10 -27.26 13.66
N GLY A 197 26.33 -27.29 13.13
CA GLY A 197 27.56 -27.08 13.92
C GLY A 197 27.66 -25.66 14.46
N SER A 198 27.41 -24.67 13.64
CA SER A 198 27.36 -23.26 14.03
C SER A 198 25.97 -22.80 14.51
N ARG A 199 24.98 -23.67 14.45
CA ARG A 199 23.57 -23.37 14.78
C ARG A 199 23.00 -22.23 13.93
N THR A 200 23.41 -22.16 12.67
CA THR A 200 23.07 -21.03 11.78
C THR A 200 22.01 -21.41 10.75
N ILE A 201 21.10 -20.49 10.51
CA ILE A 201 20.15 -20.48 9.38
C ILE A 201 20.52 -19.32 8.48
N ASN A 202 20.86 -19.60 7.22
CA ASN A 202 21.12 -18.60 6.20
C ASN A 202 19.88 -18.39 5.34
N LEU A 203 19.61 -17.15 4.97
CA LEU A 203 18.42 -16.73 4.26
C LEU A 203 18.68 -16.55 2.76
N THR A 204 17.70 -16.82 1.91
CA THR A 204 17.79 -16.61 0.46
C THR A 204 17.89 -15.13 0.08
N GLN A 205 17.37 -14.25 0.92
CA GLN A 205 17.41 -12.78 0.77
C GLN A 205 17.45 -12.11 2.14
N GLY A 206 17.79 -10.83 2.16
CA GLY A 206 17.85 -10.07 3.41
C GLY A 206 16.46 -9.82 4.01
N ALA A 207 16.34 -10.02 5.32
CA ALA A 207 15.19 -9.57 6.10
C ALA A 207 15.05 -8.03 6.03
N LYS A 208 13.86 -7.50 6.28
CA LYS A 208 13.57 -6.05 6.26
C LYS A 208 14.50 -5.28 7.21
N TYR A 209 14.73 -5.83 8.40
CA TYR A 209 15.66 -5.29 9.40
C TYR A 209 16.67 -6.33 9.82
N ALA A 210 17.75 -5.87 10.45
CA ALA A 210 18.77 -6.77 11.00
C ALA A 210 18.21 -7.62 12.15
N LEU A 211 18.40 -8.92 12.06
CA LEU A 211 17.98 -9.90 13.04
C LEU A 211 18.94 -9.84 14.24
N ARG A 212 18.41 -9.59 15.41
CA ARG A 212 19.16 -9.37 16.66
C ARG A 212 18.72 -10.40 17.69
N SER A 213 19.63 -10.70 18.63
CA SER A 213 19.30 -11.58 19.77
C SER A 213 18.06 -11.07 20.52
N GLY A 214 17.22 -12.01 20.91
CA GLY A 214 15.94 -11.73 21.57
C GLY A 214 14.74 -11.62 20.65
N GLY A 215 14.92 -11.46 19.34
CA GLY A 215 13.85 -11.60 18.38
C GLY A 215 13.31 -13.03 18.33
N THR A 216 12.20 -13.25 17.66
CA THR A 216 11.58 -14.57 17.55
C THR A 216 11.56 -15.07 16.13
N TYR A 217 11.58 -16.40 15.97
CA TYR A 217 11.50 -17.05 14.67
C TYR A 217 10.78 -18.39 14.76
N ARG A 218 10.31 -18.87 13.61
CA ARG A 218 9.84 -20.23 13.36
C ARG A 218 10.12 -20.63 11.94
N LEU A 219 10.32 -21.90 11.67
CA LEU A 219 10.41 -22.45 10.32
C LEU A 219 9.02 -22.81 9.82
N LEU A 220 8.80 -22.67 8.53
CA LEU A 220 7.54 -22.91 7.84
C LEU A 220 7.75 -23.81 6.64
N ASN A 221 6.69 -24.53 6.24
CA ASN A 221 6.62 -25.26 4.99
C ASN A 221 7.62 -26.44 4.90
N ASP A 222 7.57 -27.29 5.90
CA ASP A 222 8.22 -28.60 5.86
C ASP A 222 7.20 -29.67 6.31
N ASP A 223 7.05 -30.74 5.57
CA ASP A 223 6.07 -31.79 5.93
C ASP A 223 6.41 -32.53 7.22
N ALA A 224 7.68 -32.52 7.64
CA ALA A 224 8.09 -32.99 8.97
C ALA A 224 7.50 -32.15 10.12
N PHE A 225 7.02 -30.93 9.82
CA PHE A 225 6.39 -30.05 10.81
C PHE A 225 4.87 -30.24 10.91
N ILE A 226 4.26 -31.05 10.04
CA ILE A 226 2.80 -31.28 10.10
C ILE A 226 2.47 -32.13 11.33
N ARG A 227 1.75 -31.57 12.29
CA ARG A 227 1.35 -32.18 13.54
C ARG A 227 -0.15 -32.25 13.71
N ASP A 228 -0.82 -31.13 13.44
CA ASP A 228 -2.25 -30.96 13.72
C ASP A 228 -3.11 -31.02 12.47
N ALA A 229 -4.39 -31.35 12.65
CA ALA A 229 -5.35 -31.25 11.57
C ALA A 229 -5.51 -29.79 11.13
N GLY A 230 -5.56 -29.58 9.84
CA GLY A 230 -5.60 -28.25 9.23
C GLY A 230 -4.22 -27.71 8.80
N GLU A 231 -3.17 -28.54 8.92
CA GLU A 231 -1.82 -28.14 8.49
C GLU A 231 -1.45 -28.76 7.14
N PHE A 232 -0.60 -28.03 6.40
CA PHE A 232 -0.08 -28.45 5.12
C PHE A 232 1.35 -28.01 4.90
N ALA A 233 2.05 -28.72 4.01
CA ALA A 233 3.33 -28.32 3.46
C ALA A 233 3.39 -28.64 1.97
N TRP A 234 4.12 -27.83 1.22
CA TRP A 234 4.40 -28.07 -0.17
C TRP A 234 5.87 -28.44 -0.34
N GLN A 235 6.11 -29.60 -0.95
CA GLN A 235 7.43 -30.13 -1.23
C GLN A 235 7.92 -29.68 -2.60
N ALA A 236 8.88 -28.75 -2.64
CA ALA A 236 9.38 -28.15 -3.87
C ALA A 236 10.02 -29.17 -4.83
N GLU A 237 10.82 -30.11 -4.28
CA GLU A 237 11.54 -31.08 -5.08
C GLU A 237 10.65 -32.13 -5.76
N THR A 238 9.61 -32.55 -5.07
CA THR A 238 8.74 -33.63 -5.54
C THR A 238 7.48 -33.13 -6.23
N GLY A 239 7.22 -31.82 -6.15
CA GLY A 239 5.97 -31.23 -6.64
C GLY A 239 4.75 -31.80 -5.94
N ARG A 240 4.83 -32.06 -4.62
CA ARG A 240 3.75 -32.66 -3.84
C ARG A 240 3.23 -31.69 -2.78
N LEU A 241 1.92 -31.61 -2.69
CA LEU A 241 1.22 -31.00 -1.57
C LEU A 241 0.88 -32.07 -0.56
N VAL A 242 1.35 -31.91 0.69
CA VAL A 242 1.06 -32.82 1.82
C VAL A 242 0.14 -32.10 2.79
N VAL A 243 -0.94 -32.71 3.20
CA VAL A 243 -1.98 -32.10 4.03
C VAL A 243 -2.43 -33.06 5.12
N LYS A 244 -2.64 -32.56 6.32
CA LYS A 244 -3.41 -33.22 7.38
C LYS A 244 -4.75 -32.49 7.52
N PRO A 245 -5.78 -32.84 6.76
CA PRO A 245 -7.00 -32.06 6.66
C PRO A 245 -7.82 -32.13 7.96
N GLN A 246 -8.53 -31.02 8.27
CA GLN A 246 -9.56 -31.03 9.32
C GLN A 246 -10.76 -31.89 8.92
N ASP A 247 -11.10 -31.83 7.64
CA ASP A 247 -12.17 -32.64 7.03
C ASP A 247 -11.63 -33.47 5.85
N PRO A 248 -11.27 -34.75 6.07
CA PRO A 248 -10.82 -35.63 5.00
C PRO A 248 -11.90 -35.87 3.92
N GLY A 249 -13.19 -35.82 4.27
CA GLY A 249 -14.28 -35.97 3.31
C GLY A 249 -14.36 -34.81 2.34
N ALA A 250 -14.23 -33.60 2.83
CA ALA A 250 -14.16 -32.40 1.99
C ALA A 250 -12.91 -32.44 1.08
N LEU A 251 -11.73 -32.81 1.61
CA LEU A 251 -10.52 -32.97 0.80
C LEU A 251 -10.69 -33.95 -0.35
N LEU A 252 -11.21 -35.14 -0.07
CA LEU A 252 -11.35 -36.20 -1.08
C LEU A 252 -12.43 -35.90 -2.11
N SER A 253 -13.51 -35.21 -1.73
CA SER A 253 -14.62 -34.89 -2.63
C SER A 253 -14.43 -33.61 -3.41
N GLN A 254 -13.83 -32.58 -2.78
CA GLN A 254 -13.71 -31.24 -3.35
C GLN A 254 -12.26 -30.89 -3.75
N GLY A 255 -11.26 -31.62 -3.21
CA GLY A 255 -9.85 -31.25 -3.35
C GLY A 255 -9.46 -30.08 -2.43
N ALA A 256 -8.24 -29.60 -2.62
CA ALA A 256 -7.74 -28.39 -2.00
C ALA A 256 -7.62 -27.27 -3.04
N VAL A 257 -7.69 -26.01 -2.61
CA VAL A 257 -7.50 -24.83 -3.46
C VAL A 257 -6.26 -24.10 -3.00
N VAL A 258 -5.25 -24.03 -3.87
CA VAL A 258 -3.99 -23.28 -3.64
C VAL A 258 -4.11 -21.93 -4.31
N ALA A 259 -3.96 -20.85 -3.56
CA ALA A 259 -4.02 -19.49 -4.10
C ALA A 259 -2.89 -19.24 -5.11
N ARG A 260 -3.25 -18.75 -6.29
CA ARG A 260 -2.31 -18.46 -7.42
C ARG A 260 -2.30 -17.00 -7.80
N LEU A 261 -3.47 -16.40 -7.88
CA LEU A 261 -3.58 -15.00 -8.25
C LEU A 261 -3.43 -14.11 -7.01
N GLY A 262 -2.65 -13.05 -7.15
CA GLY A 262 -2.58 -12.00 -6.14
C GLY A 262 -3.74 -11.01 -6.26
N THR A 263 -4.33 -10.87 -7.46
CA THR A 263 -5.44 -9.94 -7.74
C THR A 263 -6.45 -10.61 -8.66
N LEU A 264 -7.74 -10.51 -8.32
CA LEU A 264 -8.84 -11.04 -9.12
C LEU A 264 -9.41 -9.98 -10.06
N LEU A 265 -9.64 -8.81 -9.53
CA LEU A 265 -10.18 -7.68 -10.26
C LEU A 265 -9.34 -6.43 -10.01
N SER A 266 -9.02 -5.72 -11.10
CA SER A 266 -8.27 -4.48 -11.05
C SER A 266 -9.05 -3.37 -11.74
N LEU A 267 -9.27 -2.25 -11.07
CA LEU A 267 -9.76 -1.02 -11.65
C LEU A 267 -8.56 -0.12 -11.93
N ASN A 268 -8.24 0.08 -13.20
CA ASN A 268 -7.10 0.91 -13.62
C ASN A 268 -7.61 2.10 -14.45
N GLY A 269 -7.73 3.25 -13.84
CA GLY A 269 -8.30 4.45 -14.46
C GLY A 269 -9.81 4.38 -14.69
N ALA A 270 -10.51 3.37 -14.16
CA ALA A 270 -11.96 3.24 -14.28
C ALA A 270 -12.69 4.07 -13.22
N SER A 271 -13.79 4.69 -13.60
CA SER A 271 -14.62 5.54 -12.73
C SER A 271 -16.09 5.19 -12.79
N GLY A 272 -16.82 5.45 -11.69
CA GLY A 272 -18.25 5.19 -11.60
C GLY A 272 -18.63 3.70 -11.66
N VAL A 273 -17.66 2.79 -11.43
CA VAL A 273 -17.88 1.35 -11.41
C VAL A 273 -18.61 0.96 -10.13
N THR A 274 -19.57 0.05 -10.25
CA THR A 274 -20.22 -0.58 -9.09
C THR A 274 -19.87 -2.06 -9.03
N LEU A 275 -19.35 -2.51 -7.89
CA LEU A 275 -19.16 -3.92 -7.56
C LEU A 275 -20.05 -4.25 -6.36
N GLN A 276 -21.01 -5.15 -6.52
CA GLN A 276 -21.99 -5.40 -5.47
C GLN A 276 -22.35 -6.87 -5.28
N GLY A 277 -22.32 -7.33 -4.03
CA GLY A 277 -22.78 -8.66 -3.63
C GLY A 277 -21.90 -9.82 -4.10
N LEU A 278 -20.70 -9.55 -4.55
CA LEU A 278 -19.73 -10.51 -5.08
C LEU A 278 -18.88 -11.10 -3.95
N THR A 279 -18.42 -12.32 -4.12
CA THR A 279 -17.38 -12.90 -3.26
C THR A 279 -16.06 -13.00 -4.01
N PHE A 280 -14.98 -12.50 -3.40
CA PHE A 280 -13.60 -12.62 -3.85
C PHE A 280 -12.86 -13.54 -2.89
N ALA A 281 -12.29 -14.63 -3.40
CA ALA A 281 -11.74 -15.70 -2.57
C ALA A 281 -10.38 -16.19 -3.07
N ASP A 282 -9.61 -16.80 -2.15
CA ASP A 282 -8.41 -17.57 -2.42
C ASP A 282 -7.37 -16.81 -3.23
N THR A 283 -6.96 -15.64 -2.74
CA THR A 283 -5.83 -14.90 -3.33
C THR A 283 -4.56 -15.06 -2.48
N ALA A 284 -3.41 -14.97 -3.14
CA ALA A 284 -2.12 -15.10 -2.48
C ALA A 284 -1.95 -14.09 -1.33
N TRP A 285 -1.36 -14.51 -0.22
CA TRP A 285 -1.19 -13.75 1.01
C TRP A 285 -0.48 -12.39 0.83
N ASN A 286 0.37 -12.28 -0.19
CA ASN A 286 1.11 -11.07 -0.54
C ASN A 286 0.42 -10.23 -1.64
N GLY A 287 -0.78 -10.62 -2.07
CA GLY A 287 -1.57 -9.92 -3.06
C GLY A 287 -2.73 -9.11 -2.45
N SER A 288 -3.49 -8.47 -3.31
CA SER A 288 -4.75 -7.78 -2.98
C SER A 288 -5.86 -8.27 -3.90
N ALA A 289 -6.93 -8.83 -3.34
CA ALA A 289 -8.00 -9.43 -4.14
C ALA A 289 -8.64 -8.43 -5.11
N LEU A 290 -8.77 -7.17 -4.68
CA LEU A 290 -9.24 -6.06 -5.51
C LEU A 290 -8.21 -4.92 -5.46
N THR A 291 -7.82 -4.39 -6.62
CA THR A 291 -6.97 -3.20 -6.71
C THR A 291 -7.66 -2.06 -7.46
N LEU A 292 -7.50 -0.85 -6.94
CA LEU A 292 -7.91 0.38 -7.60
C LEU A 292 -6.66 1.25 -7.81
N THR A 293 -6.35 1.54 -9.06
CA THR A 293 -5.22 2.41 -9.42
C THR A 293 -5.73 3.55 -10.28
N ASN A 294 -5.58 4.79 -9.81
CA ASN A 294 -6.10 5.98 -10.48
C ASN A 294 -7.60 5.84 -10.83
N ALA A 295 -8.35 5.11 -10.01
CA ALA A 295 -9.75 4.74 -10.22
C ALA A 295 -10.63 5.42 -9.18
N SER A 296 -11.44 6.39 -9.58
CA SER A 296 -12.13 7.30 -8.67
C SER A 296 -13.65 7.26 -8.83
N GLY A 297 -14.36 7.58 -7.73
CA GLY A 297 -15.83 7.64 -7.74
C GLY A 297 -16.51 6.30 -7.92
N ASN A 298 -15.90 5.20 -7.50
CA ASN A 298 -16.43 3.85 -7.60
C ASN A 298 -17.19 3.44 -6.33
N SER A 299 -18.12 2.51 -6.46
CA SER A 299 -18.88 1.92 -5.35
C SER A 299 -18.54 0.45 -5.20
N ILE A 300 -17.98 0.08 -4.05
CA ILE A 300 -17.61 -1.29 -3.69
C ILE A 300 -18.43 -1.66 -2.46
N ALA A 301 -19.60 -2.31 -2.66
CA ALA A 301 -20.60 -2.41 -1.62
C ALA A 301 -21.17 -3.82 -1.43
N GLY A 302 -21.29 -4.25 -0.17
CA GLY A 302 -21.91 -5.54 0.16
C GLY A 302 -21.17 -6.76 -0.39
N ASN A 303 -19.87 -6.65 -0.69
CA ASN A 303 -19.06 -7.76 -1.18
C ASN A 303 -18.45 -8.53 0.00
N ARG A 304 -18.07 -9.78 -0.28
CA ARG A 304 -17.33 -10.62 0.66
C ARG A 304 -15.92 -10.87 0.15
N PHE A 305 -14.92 -10.73 1.02
CA PHE A 305 -13.53 -11.10 0.77
C PHE A 305 -13.15 -12.17 1.78
N VAL A 306 -12.66 -13.31 1.33
CA VAL A 306 -12.37 -14.45 2.20
C VAL A 306 -11.14 -15.22 1.73
N ASN A 307 -10.30 -15.66 2.66
CA ASN A 307 -9.02 -16.33 2.37
C ASN A 307 -8.17 -15.52 1.39
N ALA A 308 -8.20 -14.21 1.53
CA ALA A 308 -7.43 -13.30 0.68
C ALA A 308 -6.13 -12.88 1.38
N GLY A 309 -5.16 -12.38 0.62
CA GLY A 309 -4.01 -11.67 1.18
C GLY A 309 -4.48 -10.37 1.83
N THR A 310 -4.49 -9.27 1.10
CA THR A 310 -5.20 -8.03 1.44
C THR A 310 -6.54 -8.02 0.70
N ALA A 311 -7.61 -7.60 1.36
CA ALA A 311 -8.91 -7.57 0.68
C ALA A 311 -8.89 -6.55 -0.47
N MET A 312 -8.45 -5.30 -0.21
CA MET A 312 -8.34 -4.31 -1.28
C MET A 312 -7.23 -3.27 -1.04
N THR A 313 -6.66 -2.80 -2.16
CA THR A 313 -5.66 -1.72 -2.16
C THR A 313 -6.06 -0.63 -3.16
N LEU A 314 -6.07 0.61 -2.70
CA LEU A 314 -6.31 1.81 -3.48
C LEU A 314 -5.03 2.63 -3.59
N THR A 315 -4.67 3.03 -4.80
CA THR A 315 -3.53 3.92 -5.07
C THR A 315 -3.96 5.02 -6.04
N GLY A 316 -3.79 6.28 -5.64
CA GLY A 316 -4.21 7.42 -6.46
C GLY A 316 -5.72 7.45 -6.77
N SER A 317 -6.54 6.79 -5.93
CA SER A 317 -7.94 6.49 -6.24
C SER A 317 -8.85 7.21 -5.25
N SER A 318 -9.55 8.24 -5.70
CA SER A 318 -10.26 9.20 -4.85
C SER A 318 -11.78 9.09 -4.94
N GLY A 319 -12.46 9.52 -3.87
CA GLY A 319 -13.93 9.62 -3.84
C GLY A 319 -14.65 8.28 -3.99
N ASN A 320 -14.02 7.16 -3.65
CA ASN A 320 -14.65 5.84 -3.70
C ASN A 320 -15.46 5.59 -2.42
N ALA A 321 -16.58 4.87 -2.56
CA ALA A 321 -17.38 4.38 -1.47
C ALA A 321 -17.11 2.87 -1.27
N ILE A 322 -16.56 2.51 -0.10
CA ILE A 322 -16.26 1.14 0.30
C ILE A 322 -17.14 0.81 1.50
N GLU A 323 -18.26 0.12 1.27
CA GLU A 323 -19.34 0.11 2.24
C GLU A 323 -19.96 -1.27 2.43
N ALA A 324 -20.27 -1.59 3.69
CA ALA A 324 -20.98 -2.81 4.05
C ALA A 324 -20.34 -4.10 3.50
N ASN A 325 -19.01 -4.09 3.24
CA ASN A 325 -18.30 -5.30 2.82
C ASN A 325 -17.93 -6.14 4.04
N ARG A 326 -17.83 -7.44 3.83
CA ARG A 326 -17.38 -8.41 4.81
C ARG A 326 -16.02 -8.97 4.38
N MET A 327 -15.04 -8.86 5.25
CA MET A 327 -13.67 -9.31 5.03
C MET A 327 -13.30 -10.27 6.14
N GLU A 328 -12.87 -11.49 5.76
CA GLU A 328 -12.67 -12.58 6.72
C GLU A 328 -11.44 -13.40 6.34
N HIS A 329 -10.72 -13.90 7.34
CA HIS A 329 -9.57 -14.77 7.15
C HIS A 329 -8.55 -14.17 6.18
N LEU A 330 -8.04 -12.98 6.53
CA LEU A 330 -7.08 -12.25 5.71
C LEU A 330 -5.65 -12.67 6.06
N GLY A 331 -4.90 -13.11 5.06
CA GLY A 331 -3.48 -13.43 5.22
C GLY A 331 -2.63 -12.21 5.58
N ALA A 332 -3.06 -11.04 5.12
CA ALA A 332 -2.46 -9.73 5.43
C ALA A 332 -3.54 -8.76 5.93
N GLY A 333 -3.70 -7.59 5.29
CA GLY A 333 -4.56 -6.52 5.76
C GLY A 333 -5.97 -6.50 5.18
N GLY A 334 -6.84 -5.61 5.69
CA GLY A 334 -8.17 -5.38 5.14
C GLY A 334 -8.15 -4.40 3.96
N ILE A 335 -8.20 -3.10 4.25
CA ILE A 335 -8.28 -2.03 3.24
C ILE A 335 -7.05 -1.14 3.35
N LYS A 336 -6.32 -0.97 2.25
CA LYS A 336 -5.19 -0.06 2.17
C LYS A 336 -5.51 1.09 1.20
N LEU A 337 -5.41 2.33 1.69
CA LEU A 337 -5.51 3.55 0.91
C LEU A 337 -4.14 4.22 0.86
N ALA A 338 -3.64 4.51 -0.33
CA ALA A 338 -2.28 5.02 -0.46
C ALA A 338 -2.18 6.12 -1.53
N TYR A 339 -1.21 6.99 -1.34
CA TYR A 339 -0.64 7.91 -2.33
C TYR A 339 -1.68 8.66 -3.17
N GLY A 340 -2.36 9.63 -2.54
CA GLY A 340 -3.35 10.47 -3.23
C GLY A 340 -4.73 9.83 -3.36
N SER A 341 -5.02 8.76 -2.62
CA SER A 341 -6.36 8.18 -2.52
C SER A 341 -7.24 9.02 -1.58
N ASN A 342 -7.68 10.18 -2.04
CA ASN A 342 -8.32 11.22 -1.24
C ASN A 342 -9.84 11.12 -1.23
N GLY A 343 -10.48 11.66 -0.16
CA GLY A 343 -11.93 11.79 -0.07
C GLY A 343 -12.69 10.47 -0.15
N ASN A 344 -12.05 9.35 0.19
CA ASN A 344 -12.71 8.05 0.20
C ASN A 344 -13.55 7.88 1.46
N ARG A 345 -14.64 7.13 1.33
CA ARG A 345 -15.49 6.72 2.44
C ARG A 345 -15.38 5.22 2.65
N VAL A 346 -14.93 4.83 3.85
CA VAL A 346 -14.81 3.45 4.30
C VAL A 346 -15.78 3.28 5.46
N SER A 347 -16.95 2.71 5.20
CA SER A 347 -18.02 2.70 6.21
C SER A 347 -18.79 1.38 6.30
N ALA A 348 -19.22 1.06 7.53
CA ALA A 348 -20.04 -0.11 7.82
C ALA A 348 -19.43 -1.45 7.37
N ASN A 349 -18.12 -1.55 7.19
CA ASN A 349 -17.48 -2.81 6.84
C ASN A 349 -17.24 -3.66 8.08
N SER A 350 -17.32 -4.98 7.93
CA SER A 350 -16.90 -5.96 8.93
C SER A 350 -15.57 -6.56 8.50
N ILE A 351 -14.53 -6.42 9.33
CA ILE A 351 -13.17 -6.87 9.03
C ILE A 351 -12.71 -7.75 10.19
N ASP A 352 -12.53 -9.04 9.96
CA ASP A 352 -12.28 -10.05 10.99
C ASP A 352 -11.17 -11.03 10.59
N GLY A 353 -10.30 -11.41 11.53
CA GLY A 353 -9.21 -12.34 11.26
C GLY A 353 -8.13 -11.74 10.36
N ILE A 354 -7.46 -10.70 10.85
CA ILE A 354 -6.49 -9.89 10.10
C ILE A 354 -5.07 -10.34 10.47
N GLY A 355 -4.26 -10.63 9.47
CA GLY A 355 -2.85 -10.98 9.68
C GLY A 355 -2.61 -12.46 9.95
N GLU A 356 -3.40 -13.37 9.35
CA GLU A 356 -3.21 -14.81 9.58
C GLU A 356 -1.85 -15.32 9.07
N VAL A 357 -1.26 -14.67 8.05
CA VAL A 357 0.07 -14.98 7.51
C VAL A 357 1.06 -13.88 7.88
N LEU A 358 0.90 -12.66 7.36
CA LEU A 358 1.70 -11.50 7.75
C LEU A 358 1.10 -10.82 8.98
N LYS A 359 1.94 -10.54 9.97
CA LYS A 359 1.52 -10.04 11.28
C LYS A 359 1.57 -8.52 11.43
N ASP A 360 2.47 -7.84 10.71
CA ASP A 360 2.63 -6.37 10.70
C ASP A 360 1.64 -5.73 9.73
N VAL A 361 0.36 -5.74 10.08
CA VAL A 361 -0.76 -5.33 9.21
C VAL A 361 -1.83 -4.54 9.96
N ALA A 362 -2.80 -4.01 9.23
CA ALA A 362 -3.94 -3.28 9.77
C ALA A 362 -5.26 -3.71 9.12
N GLY A 363 -6.35 -3.54 9.86
CA GLY A 363 -7.69 -3.65 9.29
C GLY A 363 -7.94 -2.57 8.22
N ILE A 364 -7.58 -1.31 8.54
CA ILE A 364 -7.61 -0.19 7.58
C ILE A 364 -6.29 0.57 7.70
N GLN A 365 -5.63 0.81 6.56
CA GLN A 365 -4.33 1.47 6.52
C GLN A 365 -4.31 2.66 5.55
N LEU A 366 -3.77 3.80 5.99
CA LEU A 366 -3.67 5.03 5.23
C LEU A 366 -2.22 5.47 5.05
N TYR A 367 -1.87 5.88 3.82
CA TYR A 367 -0.60 6.48 3.45
C TYR A 367 -0.82 7.63 2.48
N GLY A 368 -0.60 8.88 2.89
CA GLY A 368 -0.69 10.04 2.00
C GLY A 368 -2.09 10.23 1.41
N THR A 369 -3.10 10.33 2.28
CA THR A 369 -4.49 10.54 1.90
C THR A 369 -5.05 11.77 2.58
N SER A 370 -6.04 12.43 1.99
CA SER A 370 -6.70 13.58 2.58
C SER A 370 -8.21 13.43 2.54
N GLY A 371 -8.89 13.93 3.56
CA GLY A 371 -10.36 13.94 3.62
C GLY A 371 -11.00 12.55 3.67
N THR A 372 -10.30 11.56 4.20
CA THR A 372 -10.83 10.19 4.31
C THR A 372 -11.78 10.06 5.50
N LEU A 373 -12.95 9.48 5.27
CA LEU A 373 -13.89 9.12 6.33
C LEU A 373 -13.86 7.62 6.60
N ILE A 374 -13.55 7.24 7.84
CA ILE A 374 -13.61 5.85 8.34
C ILE A 374 -14.67 5.80 9.41
N SER A 375 -15.86 5.25 9.12
CA SER A 375 -17.03 5.40 9.97
C SER A 375 -17.82 4.11 10.14
N GLY A 376 -18.16 3.75 11.40
CA GLY A 376 -19.06 2.65 11.69
C GLY A 376 -18.56 1.26 11.28
N ASN A 377 -17.26 1.04 11.14
CA ASN A 377 -16.71 -0.27 10.81
C ASN A 377 -16.58 -1.13 12.08
N ASP A 378 -16.76 -2.44 11.93
CA ASP A 378 -16.48 -3.46 12.95
C ASP A 378 -15.15 -4.14 12.59
N ILE A 379 -14.08 -3.86 13.35
CA ILE A 379 -12.72 -4.35 13.09
C ILE A 379 -12.26 -5.17 14.28
N ARG A 380 -11.90 -6.43 14.04
CA ARG A 380 -11.56 -7.32 15.14
C ARG A 380 -10.56 -8.41 14.77
N ASN A 381 -9.96 -8.98 15.81
CA ASN A 381 -9.00 -10.09 15.71
C ASN A 381 -7.84 -9.74 14.77
N SER A 382 -7.17 -8.61 15.05
CA SER A 382 -6.00 -8.16 14.31
C SER A 382 -4.71 -8.47 15.06
N THR A 383 -3.74 -9.02 14.35
CA THR A 383 -2.41 -9.27 14.92
C THR A 383 -1.68 -8.00 15.29
N ARG A 384 -2.01 -6.88 14.62
CA ARG A 384 -1.48 -5.56 14.95
C ARG A 384 -2.60 -4.51 15.01
N TYR A 385 -2.63 -3.56 14.10
CA TYR A 385 -3.52 -2.41 14.17
C TYR A 385 -4.97 -2.73 13.76
N GLY A 386 -5.93 -2.07 14.40
CA GLY A 386 -7.26 -1.93 13.84
C GLY A 386 -7.25 -0.93 12.68
N ILE A 387 -6.81 0.31 12.96
CA ILE A 387 -6.64 1.39 11.98
C ILE A 387 -5.24 1.98 12.14
N SER A 388 -4.51 2.14 11.03
CA SER A 388 -3.16 2.70 11.02
C SER A 388 -3.04 3.83 10.01
N ILE A 389 -2.61 5.01 10.46
CA ILE A 389 -2.43 6.24 9.68
C ILE A 389 -0.94 6.58 9.71
N LYS A 390 -0.25 6.45 8.57
CA LYS A 390 1.21 6.60 8.52
C LYS A 390 1.63 7.89 7.82
N ASN A 391 2.26 8.78 8.56
CA ASN A 391 2.88 10.01 8.05
C ASN A 391 4.40 9.91 8.24
N TRP A 392 5.06 9.06 7.41
CA TRP A 392 6.50 8.83 7.51
C TRP A 392 7.32 10.05 7.12
N ASP A 393 6.83 10.84 6.18
CA ASP A 393 7.49 11.99 5.58
C ASP A 393 6.46 12.93 4.95
N GLY A 394 6.90 14.02 4.36
CA GLY A 394 6.03 14.99 3.71
C GLY A 394 5.16 14.45 2.57
N ALA A 395 5.57 13.31 1.96
CA ALA A 395 4.83 12.70 0.86
C ALA A 395 3.71 11.76 1.33
N THR A 396 3.81 11.27 2.55
CA THR A 396 2.83 10.33 3.12
C THR A 396 1.88 10.97 4.13
N VAL A 397 1.83 12.29 4.19
CA VAL A 397 0.94 13.02 5.11
C VAL A 397 -0.52 12.72 4.81
N ASN A 398 -1.23 12.33 5.86
CA ASN A 398 -2.69 12.21 5.85
C ASN A 398 -3.28 13.42 6.56
N THR A 399 -4.21 14.13 5.93
CA THR A 399 -4.87 15.30 6.51
C THR A 399 -6.38 15.15 6.48
N ASP A 400 -7.06 15.89 7.35
CA ASP A 400 -8.52 15.99 7.37
C ASP A 400 -9.21 14.62 7.44
N THR A 401 -8.55 13.64 8.08
CA THR A 401 -9.07 12.28 8.26
C THR A 401 -10.04 12.26 9.44
N VAL A 402 -11.20 11.63 9.25
CA VAL A 402 -12.17 11.41 10.31
C VAL A 402 -12.31 9.92 10.57
N VAL A 403 -12.05 9.51 11.81
CA VAL A 403 -12.20 8.13 12.29
C VAL A 403 -13.30 8.15 13.37
N GLU A 404 -14.50 7.67 13.02
CA GLU A 404 -15.63 7.83 13.91
C GLU A 404 -16.52 6.60 14.02
N TYR A 405 -17.03 6.36 15.21
CA TYR A 405 -18.04 5.34 15.53
C TYR A 405 -17.65 3.93 15.09
N ASN A 406 -16.35 3.65 14.99
CA ASN A 406 -15.88 2.30 14.71
C ASN A 406 -15.84 1.48 16.00
N ARG A 407 -16.12 0.18 15.87
CA ARG A 407 -15.91 -0.79 16.93
C ARG A 407 -14.61 -1.52 16.63
N ILE A 408 -13.63 -1.44 17.53
CA ILE A 408 -12.29 -2.00 17.34
C ILE A 408 -11.91 -2.81 18.58
N TYR A 409 -11.74 -4.11 18.40
CA TYR A 409 -11.42 -4.96 19.56
C TYR A 409 -10.60 -6.19 19.19
N ASN A 410 -9.87 -6.74 20.19
CA ASN A 410 -8.89 -7.81 20.02
C ASN A 410 -7.85 -7.46 18.97
N THR A 411 -7.19 -6.32 19.17
CA THR A 411 -6.06 -5.89 18.31
C THR A 411 -4.73 -6.04 19.05
N MET A 412 -3.61 -5.92 18.35
CA MET A 412 -2.26 -6.09 18.91
C MET A 412 -2.05 -7.47 19.54
N THR A 413 -2.67 -8.51 18.96
CA THR A 413 -2.68 -9.83 19.59
C THR A 413 -1.34 -10.56 19.51
N GLU A 414 -0.50 -10.22 18.49
CA GLU A 414 0.79 -10.89 18.26
C GLU A 414 1.98 -9.91 18.13
N THR A 415 1.77 -8.62 18.34
CA THR A 415 2.77 -7.56 18.17
C THR A 415 2.73 -6.58 19.32
N ALA A 416 3.73 -5.70 19.43
CA ALA A 416 3.77 -4.59 20.37
C ALA A 416 4.05 -3.25 19.67
N ASP A 417 4.23 -2.20 20.46
CA ASP A 417 4.49 -0.83 20.02
C ASP A 417 3.51 -0.38 18.93
N GLY A 418 2.26 -0.26 19.35
CA GLY A 418 1.18 0.11 18.47
C GLY A 418 -0.16 0.29 19.20
N GLY A 419 -1.19 0.63 18.46
CA GLY A 419 -2.52 0.89 19.00
C GLY A 419 -3.65 0.26 18.20
N ALA A 420 -4.84 0.21 18.82
CA ALA A 420 -6.05 -0.13 18.08
C ALA A 420 -6.28 0.90 16.95
N ILE A 421 -6.08 2.18 17.26
CA ILE A 421 -5.91 3.26 16.28
C ILE A 421 -4.51 3.83 16.49
N GLU A 422 -3.70 3.79 15.46
CA GLU A 422 -2.36 4.36 15.49
C GLU A 422 -2.20 5.43 14.41
N MET A 423 -1.56 6.52 14.79
CA MET A 423 -1.20 7.61 13.91
C MET A 423 0.27 7.97 14.10
N LEU A 424 1.09 7.65 13.12
CA LEU A 424 2.49 8.05 13.08
C LEU A 424 2.63 9.45 12.46
N GLY A 425 3.38 10.36 13.09
CA GLY A 425 3.43 11.79 12.75
C GLY A 425 4.78 12.37 12.38
N ARG A 426 5.73 11.58 11.83
CA ARG A 426 7.11 12.04 11.52
C ARG A 426 7.22 13.24 10.60
N SER A 427 6.17 13.60 9.90
CA SER A 427 6.13 14.78 9.03
C SER A 427 6.02 16.12 9.76
N ASN A 428 5.72 16.11 11.06
CA ASN A 428 5.51 17.31 11.89
C ASN A 428 4.50 18.31 11.28
N VAL A 429 3.40 17.82 10.75
CA VAL A 429 2.33 18.61 10.14
C VAL A 429 1.10 18.55 11.00
N ASP A 430 0.40 19.68 11.17
CA ASP A 430 -0.96 19.70 11.74
C ASP A 430 -1.90 18.98 10.76
N THR A 431 -2.32 17.77 11.16
CA THR A 431 -3.09 16.89 10.28
C THR A 431 -4.59 17.14 10.32
N ARG A 432 -5.09 17.87 11.33
CA ARG A 432 -6.52 18.11 11.58
C ARG A 432 -7.33 16.80 11.62
N THR A 433 -6.71 15.72 12.05
CA THR A 433 -7.35 14.41 12.18
C THR A 433 -8.31 14.40 13.38
N ILE A 434 -9.50 13.84 13.19
CA ILE A 434 -10.50 13.68 14.24
C ILE A 434 -10.74 12.19 14.50
N ILE A 435 -10.54 11.76 15.74
CA ILE A 435 -10.81 10.40 16.23
C ILE A 435 -11.91 10.50 17.27
N ARG A 436 -13.14 10.11 16.92
CA ARG A 436 -14.29 10.34 17.82
C ARG A 436 -15.32 9.21 17.83
N GLY A 437 -15.94 9.02 18.99
CA GLY A 437 -17.07 8.11 19.12
C GLY A 437 -16.72 6.64 18.87
N ASN A 438 -15.45 6.25 18.92
CA ASN A 438 -15.04 4.86 18.69
C ASN A 438 -15.15 4.03 19.98
N ASP A 439 -15.58 2.77 19.87
CA ASP A 439 -15.57 1.77 20.94
C ASP A 439 -14.34 0.86 20.77
N ILE A 440 -13.34 1.03 21.64
CA ILE A 440 -12.04 0.37 21.58
C ILE A 440 -11.90 -0.54 22.80
N ARG A 441 -11.71 -1.86 22.58
CA ARG A 441 -11.59 -2.82 23.68
C ARG A 441 -10.56 -3.90 23.42
N ASN A 442 -9.93 -4.38 24.48
CA ASN A 442 -9.01 -5.53 24.46
C ASN A 442 -7.86 -5.32 23.49
N VAL A 443 -7.00 -4.36 23.79
CA VAL A 443 -5.78 -4.13 23.02
C VAL A 443 -4.65 -4.92 23.70
N GLY A 444 -4.08 -5.90 22.97
CA GLY A 444 -3.12 -6.85 23.52
C GLY A 444 -1.75 -6.26 23.80
N GLY A 445 -0.77 -6.61 23.01
CA GLY A 445 0.64 -6.22 23.11
C GLY A 445 1.53 -7.40 23.48
N LEU A 446 2.35 -7.86 22.55
CA LEU A 446 3.24 -9.00 22.74
C LEU A 446 4.63 -8.68 22.22
N ALA A 447 5.64 -8.77 23.08
CA ALA A 447 7.04 -8.55 22.73
C ALA A 447 7.94 -9.58 23.45
N THR A 448 9.25 -9.46 23.25
CA THR A 448 10.27 -10.21 23.98
C THR A 448 11.38 -9.27 24.46
N ASP A 449 12.04 -9.62 25.55
CA ASP A 449 13.23 -8.91 26.02
C ASP A 449 14.50 -9.78 25.94
N GLY A 450 14.40 -10.94 25.25
CA GLY A 450 15.47 -11.93 25.16
C GLY A 450 15.53 -12.89 26.33
N SER A 451 14.90 -12.59 27.47
CA SER A 451 14.78 -13.48 28.63
C SER A 451 13.39 -14.11 28.74
N GLY A 452 12.40 -13.53 28.09
CA GLY A 452 11.03 -14.01 28.15
C GLY A 452 10.05 -13.18 27.31
N TRP A 453 8.78 -13.55 27.46
CA TRP A 453 7.67 -12.87 26.82
C TRP A 453 7.16 -11.69 27.67
N LEU A 454 6.89 -10.60 27.02
CA LEU A 454 6.31 -9.39 27.60
C LEU A 454 4.87 -9.26 27.11
N ASP A 455 3.93 -9.55 27.98
CA ASP A 455 2.49 -9.38 27.68
C ASP A 455 2.05 -7.94 27.97
N ARG A 456 1.06 -7.46 27.24
CA ARG A 456 0.51 -6.10 27.34
C ARG A 456 1.60 -5.03 27.25
N HIS A 457 2.59 -5.30 26.39
CA HIS A 457 3.75 -4.43 26.23
C HIS A 457 3.47 -3.37 25.15
N LYS A 458 3.74 -2.11 25.46
CA LYS A 458 3.62 -0.96 24.55
C LYS A 458 2.41 -1.06 23.63
N SER A 459 1.21 -1.22 24.22
CA SER A 459 -0.03 -1.28 23.46
C SER A 459 -1.04 -0.29 23.98
N PHE A 460 -1.66 0.41 23.04
CA PHE A 460 -2.45 1.61 23.30
C PHE A 460 -3.83 1.52 22.65
N GLY A 461 -4.81 2.15 23.26
CA GLY A 461 -6.11 2.33 22.60
C GLY A 461 -5.99 3.24 21.38
N ILE A 462 -5.48 4.45 21.60
CA ILE A 462 -5.16 5.43 20.55
C ILE A 462 -3.71 5.86 20.75
N TYR A 463 -2.90 5.68 19.73
CA TYR A 463 -1.48 5.98 19.74
C TYR A 463 -1.16 7.10 18.75
N LEU A 464 -0.86 8.29 19.27
CA LEU A 464 -0.35 9.44 18.52
C LEU A 464 1.17 9.41 18.57
N ASP A 465 1.77 8.67 17.63
CA ASP A 465 3.17 8.30 17.63
C ASP A 465 4.03 9.29 16.83
N ASP A 466 5.30 9.40 17.24
CA ASP A 466 6.36 10.12 16.54
C ASP A 466 5.90 11.49 16.00
N MET A 467 5.45 12.38 16.90
CA MET A 467 5.07 13.77 16.57
C MET A 467 3.75 13.91 15.77
N ALA A 468 2.76 13.06 16.00
CA ALA A 468 1.42 13.28 15.44
C ALA A 468 0.79 14.54 16.01
N ASN A 469 0.58 15.56 15.17
CA ASN A 469 0.13 16.90 15.58
C ASN A 469 -1.29 17.21 15.14
N GLY A 470 -1.95 18.11 15.90
CA GLY A 470 -3.24 18.69 15.55
C GLY A 470 -4.38 17.67 15.54
N VAL A 471 -4.30 16.64 16.38
CA VAL A 471 -5.28 15.55 16.43
C VAL A 471 -6.30 15.85 17.52
N THR A 472 -7.58 15.70 17.17
CA THR A 472 -8.68 15.75 18.13
C THR A 472 -9.14 14.33 18.47
N VAL A 473 -9.00 13.93 19.73
CA VAL A 473 -9.44 12.64 20.28
C VAL A 473 -10.59 12.92 21.24
N GLN A 474 -11.82 12.60 20.83
CA GLN A 474 -12.99 12.96 21.64
C GLN A 474 -14.09 11.91 21.61
N ASP A 475 -14.87 11.84 22.68
CA ASP A 475 -16.07 11.02 22.77
C ASP A 475 -15.82 9.51 22.56
N ASN A 476 -14.60 9.01 22.71
CA ASN A 476 -14.30 7.59 22.55
C ASN A 476 -14.51 6.83 23.86
N PHE A 477 -14.91 5.57 23.76
CA PHE A 477 -14.89 4.61 24.87
C PHE A 477 -13.67 3.69 24.70
N ILE A 478 -12.86 3.56 25.75
CA ILE A 478 -11.61 2.77 25.69
C ILE A 478 -11.51 1.89 26.93
N GLN A 479 -11.35 0.59 26.73
CA GLN A 479 -11.30 -0.38 27.81
C GLN A 479 -10.25 -1.47 27.57
N ASN A 480 -9.51 -1.81 28.63
CA ASN A 480 -8.61 -2.94 28.67
C ASN A 480 -7.51 -2.85 27.62
N THR A 481 -6.66 -1.83 27.74
CA THR A 481 -5.43 -1.66 26.95
C THR A 481 -4.20 -2.18 27.71
N GLY A 482 -3.06 -2.26 27.06
CA GLY A 482 -1.83 -2.72 27.73
C GLY A 482 -1.19 -1.63 28.58
N TRP A 483 -0.83 -0.50 27.97
CA TRP A 483 -0.08 0.57 28.63
C TRP A 483 -0.88 1.86 28.81
N ALA A 484 -1.64 2.27 27.81
CA ALA A 484 -2.48 3.45 27.96
C ALA A 484 -3.70 3.44 27.05
N SER A 485 -4.77 4.11 27.50
CA SER A 485 -5.92 4.38 26.66
C SER A 485 -5.55 5.33 25.53
N VAL A 486 -4.79 6.41 25.83
CA VAL A 486 -4.22 7.33 24.85
C VAL A 486 -2.74 7.54 25.12
N PHE A 487 -1.90 7.54 24.09
CA PHE A 487 -0.49 7.89 24.21
C PHE A 487 -0.13 8.97 23.19
N ILE A 488 0.44 10.08 23.65
CA ILE A 488 1.00 11.14 22.82
C ILE A 488 2.52 11.08 22.93
N HIS A 489 3.18 10.66 21.82
CA HIS A 489 4.61 10.50 21.72
C HIS A 489 5.17 11.63 20.84
N GLY A 490 5.55 12.73 21.48
CA GLY A 490 6.19 13.89 20.85
C GLY A 490 5.29 14.81 20.04
N GLY A 491 3.96 14.55 19.98
CA GLY A 491 3.04 15.36 19.19
C GLY A 491 2.61 16.66 19.87
N ASP A 492 2.36 17.68 19.07
CA ASP A 492 1.96 19.02 19.51
C ASP A 492 0.49 19.33 19.17
N SER A 493 -0.13 20.23 19.95
CA SER A 493 -1.47 20.79 19.70
C SER A 493 -2.57 19.72 19.58
N ASN A 494 -2.44 18.61 20.30
CA ASN A 494 -3.48 17.58 20.36
C ASN A 494 -4.49 17.85 21.46
N SER A 495 -5.75 17.52 21.20
CA SER A 495 -6.85 17.68 22.13
C SER A 495 -7.47 16.33 22.47
N VAL A 496 -7.50 15.97 23.77
CA VAL A 496 -8.09 14.73 24.28
C VAL A 496 -9.22 15.09 25.22
N THR A 497 -10.46 15.00 24.76
CA THR A 497 -11.63 15.53 25.49
C THR A 497 -12.81 14.57 25.49
N ASN A 498 -13.53 14.52 26.59
CA ASN A 498 -14.77 13.74 26.77
C ASN A 498 -14.64 12.26 26.41
N ASN A 499 -13.42 11.66 26.56
CA ASN A 499 -13.24 10.22 26.37
C ASN A 499 -13.54 9.48 27.67
N PHE A 500 -14.12 8.29 27.56
CA PHE A 500 -14.42 7.44 28.69
C PHE A 500 -13.46 6.25 28.69
N ALA A 501 -12.78 6.02 29.80
CA ALA A 501 -11.81 4.96 29.94
C ALA A 501 -12.02 4.09 31.17
N VAL A 502 -11.85 2.77 31.00
CA VAL A 502 -11.89 1.80 32.09
C VAL A 502 -10.55 1.06 32.15
N LEU A 503 -9.73 1.44 33.13
CA LEU A 503 -8.41 0.91 33.36
C LEU A 503 -8.47 -0.39 34.17
N SER A 504 -7.96 -1.48 33.66
CA SER A 504 -8.13 -2.83 34.19
C SER A 504 -6.84 -3.51 34.60
N ASN A 505 -5.67 -2.93 34.33
CA ASN A 505 -4.40 -3.49 34.77
C ASN A 505 -3.46 -2.45 35.39
N PRO A 506 -2.51 -2.86 36.24
CA PRO A 506 -1.67 -1.92 37.01
C PRO A 506 -0.65 -1.13 36.16
N ARG A 507 -0.40 -1.52 34.92
CA ARG A 507 0.48 -0.78 33.98
C ARG A 507 -0.29 0.25 33.16
N GLU A 508 -1.59 0.13 33.09
CA GLU A 508 -2.46 0.97 32.25
C GLU A 508 -2.58 2.36 32.83
N ARG A 509 -2.52 3.36 31.96
CA ARG A 509 -2.86 4.77 32.26
C ARG A 509 -3.97 5.21 31.32
N PHE A 510 -4.69 6.25 31.68
CA PHE A 510 -5.57 6.90 30.71
C PHE A 510 -4.75 7.61 29.64
N ILE A 511 -3.77 8.42 30.09
CA ILE A 511 -2.90 9.19 29.19
C ILE A 511 -1.43 9.03 29.55
N ARG A 512 -0.60 8.78 28.54
CA ARG A 512 0.86 8.91 28.62
C ARG A 512 1.33 10.01 27.71
N LEU A 513 2.35 10.72 28.11
CA LEU A 513 2.97 11.84 27.43
C LEU A 513 4.48 11.63 27.44
N GLU A 514 5.08 11.49 26.28
CA GLU A 514 6.52 11.29 26.15
C GLU A 514 7.06 12.09 24.97
N TRP A 515 8.20 12.73 25.18
CA TRP A 515 8.92 13.44 24.14
C TRP A 515 9.69 12.46 23.25
N VAL A 516 9.81 12.77 21.94
CA VAL A 516 10.67 12.04 21.00
C VAL A 516 12.06 12.68 20.94
N PRO A 517 13.10 12.13 21.60
CA PRO A 517 14.42 12.77 21.70
C PRO A 517 15.12 12.99 20.35
N SER A 518 14.85 12.10 19.38
CA SER A 518 15.46 12.16 18.06
C SER A 518 14.94 13.28 17.17
N ALA A 519 13.88 13.95 17.58
CA ALA A 519 13.21 14.99 16.80
C ALA A 519 13.82 16.41 17.01
N GLY A 520 14.84 16.56 17.89
CA GLY A 520 15.42 17.87 18.21
C GLY A 520 14.43 18.80 18.91
N ALA A 521 14.26 20.03 18.39
CA ALA A 521 13.30 20.98 18.91
C ALA A 521 11.84 20.67 18.52
N ILE A 522 11.63 19.67 17.70
CA ILE A 522 10.33 19.20 17.23
C ILE A 522 9.86 18.06 18.16
N GLY A 523 8.56 17.96 18.43
CA GLY A 523 8.03 16.89 19.27
C GLY A 523 8.14 17.16 20.78
N LEU A 524 8.07 18.41 21.18
CA LEU A 524 8.21 18.85 22.57
C LEU A 524 6.92 18.74 23.39
N LEU A 525 5.86 18.09 22.92
CA LEU A 525 4.56 18.02 23.59
C LEU A 525 3.95 19.41 23.84
N ALA A 526 4.09 20.32 22.88
CA ALA A 526 3.62 21.67 23.04
C ALA A 526 2.10 21.78 22.85
N ASN A 527 1.44 22.54 23.72
CA ASN A 527 0.02 22.91 23.62
C ASN A 527 -0.97 21.72 23.58
N ASN A 528 -0.62 20.58 24.16
CA ASN A 528 -1.54 19.46 24.29
C ASN A 528 -2.55 19.70 25.41
N SER A 529 -3.81 19.32 25.21
CA SER A 529 -4.90 19.48 26.17
C SER A 529 -5.60 18.14 26.43
N VAL A 530 -5.73 17.77 27.71
CA VAL A 530 -6.37 16.53 28.20
C VAL A 530 -7.41 16.92 29.26
N THR A 531 -8.63 17.21 28.84
CA THR A 531 -9.63 17.82 29.71
C THR A 531 -11.01 17.19 29.56
N GLY A 532 -11.75 17.15 30.65
CA GLY A 532 -13.14 16.69 30.62
C GLY A 532 -13.32 15.21 30.31
N ASN A 533 -12.32 14.37 30.57
CA ASN A 533 -12.43 12.94 30.36
C ASN A 533 -12.98 12.22 31.60
N VAL A 534 -13.52 11.02 31.42
CA VAL A 534 -14.11 10.17 32.45
C VAL A 534 -13.28 8.90 32.58
N ILE A 535 -12.66 8.71 33.75
CA ILE A 535 -11.71 7.61 33.95
C ILE A 535 -12.07 6.81 35.20
N SER A 536 -12.28 5.51 35.05
CA SER A 536 -12.45 4.55 36.12
C SER A 536 -11.29 3.55 36.17
N SER A 537 -10.83 3.23 37.38
CA SER A 537 -9.82 2.20 37.59
C SER A 537 -10.21 1.25 38.72
N SER A 538 -10.03 -0.04 38.50
CA SER A 538 -10.13 -1.07 39.53
C SER A 538 -8.81 -1.32 40.28
N THR A 539 -7.69 -0.78 39.76
CA THR A 539 -6.31 -1.10 40.22
C THR A 539 -5.67 0.05 41.04
N GLY A 540 -6.32 1.19 41.14
CA GLY A 540 -5.84 2.33 41.94
C GLY A 540 -4.57 2.97 41.37
N VAL A 541 -4.43 2.98 40.06
CA VAL A 541 -3.26 3.53 39.34
C VAL A 541 -3.37 5.06 39.21
N ASP A 542 -2.26 5.72 38.97
CA ASP A 542 -2.26 7.09 38.47
C ASP A 542 -2.89 7.11 37.09
N TYR A 543 -3.83 8.03 36.81
CA TYR A 543 -4.52 8.02 35.53
C TYR A 543 -3.71 8.63 34.41
N TRP A 544 -2.65 9.40 34.72
CA TRP A 544 -1.74 9.99 33.74
C TRP A 544 -0.27 9.79 34.14
N GLU A 545 0.58 9.78 33.15
CA GLU A 545 2.01 9.63 33.33
C GLU A 545 2.72 10.47 32.26
N PHE A 546 3.74 11.21 32.65
CA PHE A 546 4.63 11.90 31.73
C PHE A 546 6.07 11.52 32.03
N TRP A 547 6.85 11.31 31.00
CA TRP A 547 8.27 10.96 31.13
C TRP A 547 9.17 12.15 30.83
N THR A 548 8.68 13.18 30.18
CA THR A 548 9.42 14.39 29.85
C THR A 548 8.53 15.64 30.03
N PRO A 549 9.13 16.76 30.51
CA PRO A 549 8.40 18.02 30.60
C PRO A 549 7.93 18.50 29.24
N GLY A 550 6.75 19.12 29.19
CA GLY A 550 6.19 19.71 27.99
C GLY A 550 5.18 20.80 28.33
N SER A 551 4.69 21.49 27.32
CA SER A 551 3.57 22.44 27.44
C SER A 551 2.26 21.70 27.20
N TYR A 552 1.72 21.12 28.25
CA TYR A 552 0.46 20.40 28.20
C TYR A 552 -0.44 20.75 29.38
N ASN A 553 -1.75 20.65 29.17
CA ASN A 553 -2.78 20.91 30.18
C ASN A 553 -3.59 19.64 30.45
N VAL A 554 -3.36 19.05 31.63
CA VAL A 554 -4.12 17.88 32.09
C VAL A 554 -4.96 18.36 33.29
N THR A 555 -6.27 18.57 33.09
CA THR A 555 -7.13 19.18 34.14
C THR A 555 -8.61 18.90 33.88
N GLY A 556 -9.42 19.02 34.93
CA GLY A 556 -10.87 19.00 34.83
C GLY A 556 -11.46 17.65 34.42
N ASN A 557 -10.75 16.55 34.70
CA ASN A 557 -11.21 15.19 34.40
C ASN A 557 -12.06 14.64 35.58
N LEU A 558 -12.92 13.68 35.29
CA LEU A 558 -13.79 13.02 36.25
C LEU A 558 -13.30 11.60 36.54
N LEU A 559 -12.96 11.30 37.77
CA LEU A 559 -12.17 10.16 38.17
C LEU A 559 -12.86 9.26 39.20
N GLN A 560 -12.68 7.94 39.07
CA GLN A 560 -13.06 6.94 40.08
C GLN A 560 -11.96 5.89 40.24
N GLY A 561 -11.49 5.66 41.48
CA GLY A 561 -10.52 4.63 41.78
C GLY A 561 -9.13 4.86 41.20
N THR A 562 -8.80 6.09 40.81
CA THR A 562 -7.49 6.49 40.30
C THR A 562 -6.77 7.41 41.27
N ARG A 563 -5.46 7.59 41.10
CA ARG A 563 -4.59 8.55 41.75
C ARG A 563 -4.05 9.59 40.75
N GLY A 564 -3.22 10.50 41.26
CA GLY A 564 -2.54 11.48 40.41
C GLY A 564 -3.45 12.61 39.95
N LEU A 565 -4.22 13.20 40.89
CA LEU A 565 -5.12 14.32 40.60
C LEU A 565 -4.35 15.52 40.08
N SER A 566 -4.89 16.14 39.01
CA SER A 566 -4.41 17.41 38.47
C SER A 566 -5.42 18.54 38.75
N GLY A 567 -5.07 19.77 38.46
CA GLY A 567 -5.89 20.93 38.75
C GLY A 567 -7.30 20.84 38.15
N GLY A 568 -8.33 21.06 38.93
CA GLY A 568 -9.72 21.02 38.47
C GLY A 568 -10.32 19.63 38.31
N ASP A 569 -9.55 18.55 38.53
CA ASP A 569 -10.07 17.19 38.53
C ASP A 569 -11.07 16.95 39.66
N ARG A 570 -12.02 16.07 39.40
CA ARG A 570 -13.02 15.69 40.38
C ARG A 570 -13.10 14.19 40.57
N VAL A 571 -13.21 13.72 41.82
CA VAL A 571 -13.41 12.30 42.14
C VAL A 571 -14.90 12.04 42.39
N SER A 572 -15.41 10.95 41.83
CA SER A 572 -16.78 10.48 42.07
C SER A 572 -16.79 8.99 42.38
N SER A 573 -17.69 8.55 43.26
CA SER A 573 -17.86 7.12 43.60
C SER A 573 -18.87 6.38 42.70
N GLY A 574 -19.61 7.08 41.90
CA GLY A 574 -20.70 6.54 41.07
C GLY A 574 -20.60 7.06 39.62
N LEU A 575 -19.49 6.86 38.97
CA LEU A 575 -19.26 7.37 37.61
C LEU A 575 -20.24 6.80 36.59
N PHE A 576 -20.48 5.50 36.66
CA PHE A 576 -21.24 4.77 35.64
C PHE A 576 -22.51 4.15 36.24
N VAL A 577 -23.55 4.00 35.44
CA VAL A 577 -24.85 3.46 35.83
C VAL A 577 -24.73 2.03 36.34
N ASN A 578 -24.13 1.13 35.59
CA ASN A 578 -23.93 -0.26 35.99
C ASN A 578 -22.73 -0.90 35.23
N PRO A 579 -21.49 -0.56 35.61
CA PRO A 579 -20.30 -1.04 34.89
C PRO A 579 -20.13 -2.55 35.00
N ALA A 580 -20.65 -3.20 36.04
CA ALA A 580 -20.60 -4.67 36.17
C ALA A 580 -21.47 -5.39 35.12
N ALA A 581 -22.53 -4.73 34.65
CA ALA A 581 -23.35 -5.22 33.53
C ALA A 581 -22.91 -4.65 32.16
N GLY A 582 -21.79 -3.92 32.10
CA GLY A 582 -21.32 -3.29 30.88
C GLY A 582 -22.03 -1.98 30.51
N ASP A 583 -22.81 -1.42 31.41
CA ASP A 583 -23.48 -0.11 31.23
C ASP A 583 -22.60 1.02 31.76
N PHE A 584 -21.85 1.63 30.83
CA PHE A 584 -20.91 2.71 31.11
C PHE A 584 -21.52 4.11 30.85
N ARG A 585 -22.83 4.24 30.76
CA ARG A 585 -23.47 5.54 30.75
C ARG A 585 -23.17 6.31 32.05
N LEU A 586 -23.10 7.63 31.97
CA LEU A 586 -22.82 8.45 33.16
C LEU A 586 -23.88 8.28 34.24
N GLY A 587 -23.41 8.07 35.44
CA GLY A 587 -24.28 8.12 36.65
C GLY A 587 -24.92 9.50 36.81
N SER A 588 -26.13 9.53 37.32
CA SER A 588 -26.88 10.77 37.51
C SER A 588 -26.10 11.79 38.35
N GLY A 589 -25.86 12.99 37.81
CA GLY A 589 -25.17 14.08 38.50
C GLY A 589 -23.63 13.93 38.61
N ALA A 590 -23.03 12.80 38.20
CA ALA A 590 -21.58 12.57 38.33
C ALA A 590 -20.75 13.68 37.66
N ALA A 591 -21.18 14.17 36.52
CA ALA A 591 -20.47 15.16 35.69
C ALA A 591 -20.98 16.61 35.87
N ALA A 592 -21.84 16.87 36.86
CA ALA A 592 -22.46 18.19 37.03
C ALA A 592 -21.42 19.31 37.15
N GLY A 593 -21.53 20.33 36.31
CA GLY A 593 -20.65 21.50 36.31
C GLY A 593 -19.26 21.32 35.70
N LEU A 594 -18.94 20.16 35.05
CA LEU A 594 -17.66 19.90 34.36
C LEU A 594 -17.74 20.03 32.85
N GLY A 595 -18.91 20.25 32.26
CA GLY A 595 -19.10 20.29 30.81
C GLY A 595 -18.96 18.91 30.12
N ILE A 596 -18.81 17.85 30.90
CA ILE A 596 -18.73 16.46 30.42
C ILE A 596 -20.15 16.03 30.04
N ARG A 597 -20.27 15.40 28.89
CA ARG A 597 -21.52 14.81 28.38
C ARG A 597 -21.38 13.29 28.23
N ASP A 598 -22.51 12.60 28.33
CA ASP A 598 -22.53 11.16 28.05
C ASP A 598 -22.17 10.87 26.57
N LEU A 599 -21.68 9.69 26.31
CA LEU A 599 -21.33 9.24 24.94
C LEU A 599 -22.62 8.93 24.16
N ASP A 600 -22.51 9.00 22.83
CA ASP A 600 -23.59 8.55 21.93
C ASP A 600 -23.53 7.01 21.78
N TRP A 601 -23.93 6.32 22.88
CA TRP A 601 -23.92 4.86 22.94
C TRP A 601 -24.75 4.20 21.84
N ALA A 602 -25.76 4.90 21.32
CA ALA A 602 -26.59 4.37 20.24
C ALA A 602 -25.85 4.23 18.91
N ARG A 603 -24.90 5.14 18.67
CA ARG A 603 -24.04 5.09 17.47
C ARG A 603 -22.78 4.26 17.67
N MET A 604 -22.27 4.19 18.89
CA MET A 604 -21.03 3.46 19.21
C MET A 604 -21.27 1.97 19.13
N GLY A 605 -20.63 1.31 18.15
CA GLY A 605 -20.78 -0.13 17.99
C GLY A 605 -22.17 -0.63 17.65
N SER A 606 -23.05 0.25 17.19
CA SER A 606 -24.36 -0.14 16.68
C SER A 606 -24.22 -0.91 15.36
N ALA A 607 -25.24 -1.71 15.06
CA ALA A 607 -25.30 -2.53 13.83
C ALA A 607 -24.95 -1.72 12.59
N PRO A 608 -24.47 -2.39 11.52
CA PRO A 608 -24.03 -1.71 10.29
C PRO A 608 -25.04 -0.66 9.85
N LEU A 609 -24.57 0.54 9.54
CA LEU A 609 -25.40 1.57 8.91
C LEU A 609 -26.06 0.95 7.68
N THR A 610 -27.39 0.92 7.67
CA THR A 610 -28.10 0.48 6.47
C THR A 610 -27.84 1.47 5.36
N VAL A 611 -27.09 1.06 4.35
CA VAL A 611 -26.91 1.87 3.15
C VAL A 611 -28.18 1.80 2.35
N PRO A 612 -28.84 2.91 2.01
CA PRO A 612 -30.06 2.88 1.23
C PRO A 612 -29.86 2.13 -0.10
N GLY A 613 -30.67 1.08 -0.34
CA GLY A 613 -30.60 0.27 -1.56
C GLY A 613 -29.77 -1.01 -1.46
N ILE A 614 -29.12 -1.32 -0.33
CA ILE A 614 -28.39 -2.56 -0.08
C ILE A 614 -29.13 -3.38 0.98
N PRO A 615 -29.60 -4.61 0.70
CA PRO A 615 -30.18 -5.48 1.71
C PRO A 615 -29.12 -5.86 2.77
N ALA A 616 -29.48 -5.77 4.05
CA ALA A 616 -28.65 -6.23 5.14
C ALA A 616 -28.31 -7.73 4.95
N PRO A 617 -27.05 -8.16 5.19
CA PRO A 617 -26.70 -9.59 5.13
C PRO A 617 -27.47 -10.36 6.21
N GLY A 618 -28.44 -11.18 5.81
CA GLY A 618 -28.99 -12.23 6.66
C GLY A 618 -30.25 -11.92 7.46
N ALA A 619 -31.27 -11.27 6.85
CA ALA A 619 -32.63 -11.33 7.38
C ALA A 619 -33.57 -11.78 6.26
N GLY A 620 -33.87 -13.06 6.25
CA GLY A 620 -34.91 -13.61 5.40
C GLY A 620 -36.29 -13.26 5.93
N GLY A 621 -37.13 -12.71 5.08
CA GLY A 621 -38.58 -12.85 5.09
C GLY A 621 -39.39 -11.85 5.88
N GLY A 622 -40.19 -11.03 5.19
CA GLY A 622 -41.36 -10.35 5.71
C GLY A 622 -41.78 -9.16 4.88
N ALA A 623 -42.81 -9.32 4.12
CA ALA A 623 -43.37 -8.35 3.18
C ALA A 623 -44.18 -7.27 3.90
N GLY A 624 -44.23 -6.07 3.32
CA GLY A 624 -45.44 -5.28 3.26
C GLY A 624 -45.35 -3.80 3.63
N GLY A 625 -45.67 -2.92 2.69
CA GLY A 625 -46.48 -1.74 2.94
C GLY A 625 -45.85 -0.36 2.77
N GLY A 626 -45.99 0.18 1.69
CA GLY A 626 -46.30 1.46 1.08
C GLY A 626 -46.18 2.78 1.88
N GLY A 627 -45.70 3.81 1.20
CA GLY A 627 -45.93 5.22 1.56
C GLY A 627 -44.87 6.18 1.02
N SER A 628 -45.19 6.85 -0.07
CA SER A 628 -44.51 8.01 -0.66
C SER A 628 -45.20 9.28 -0.26
N PRO A 629 -44.79 10.51 -0.60
CA PRO A 629 -43.51 11.21 -0.55
C PRO A 629 -43.62 12.57 0.18
N ALA A 630 -42.52 13.22 0.44
CA ALA A 630 -42.54 14.68 0.59
C ALA A 630 -41.22 15.32 0.15
N THR A 631 -41.36 16.26 -0.72
CA THR A 631 -40.42 17.17 -1.33
C THR A 631 -39.80 18.15 -0.33
N GLY A 632 -38.49 18.42 -0.50
CA GLY A 632 -37.83 19.53 0.17
C GLY A 632 -36.46 19.79 -0.43
N THR A 633 -36.43 20.85 -1.22
CA THR A 633 -35.26 21.45 -1.86
C THR A 633 -34.24 22.02 -0.87
N GLY A 634 -32.97 21.78 -1.08
CA GLY A 634 -31.88 22.45 -0.37
C GLY A 634 -30.56 21.87 -0.80
N GLY A 635 -29.95 22.45 -1.84
CA GLY A 635 -28.68 22.02 -2.37
C GLY A 635 -27.53 22.30 -1.40
N ALA A 636 -26.75 21.25 -1.10
CA ALA A 636 -25.43 21.36 -0.51
C ALA A 636 -24.38 21.24 -1.59
N PRO A 637 -23.22 21.94 -1.48
CA PRO A 637 -22.23 21.96 -2.57
C PRO A 637 -21.55 20.61 -2.71
N ALA A 638 -21.29 20.23 -3.96
CA ALA A 638 -20.60 19.02 -4.36
C ALA A 638 -19.20 18.94 -3.72
N ALA A 639 -18.86 17.76 -3.20
CA ALA A 639 -17.55 17.44 -2.65
C ALA A 639 -16.44 17.63 -3.70
N ALA A 640 -15.39 18.35 -3.31
CA ALA A 640 -14.23 18.63 -4.13
C ALA A 640 -13.47 17.32 -4.46
N GLY A 641 -13.18 17.14 -5.76
CA GLY A 641 -12.13 16.21 -6.24
C GLY A 641 -10.73 16.59 -5.73
N PRO A 642 -9.64 15.95 -6.21
CA PRO A 642 -8.28 16.24 -5.74
C PRO A 642 -8.08 17.74 -5.70
N ALA A 643 -7.51 18.24 -4.59
CA ALA A 643 -7.55 19.64 -4.22
C ALA A 643 -7.22 20.52 -5.44
N PHE A 644 -8.24 21.03 -6.09
CA PHE A 644 -8.12 21.90 -7.24
C PHE A 644 -7.38 23.15 -6.80
N SER A 645 -6.15 23.33 -7.32
CA SER A 645 -5.40 24.57 -7.10
C SER A 645 -5.85 25.62 -8.11
N PRO A 646 -6.61 26.62 -7.69
CA PRO A 646 -7.07 27.66 -8.58
C PRO A 646 -5.92 28.44 -9.21
N LEU A 647 -4.81 28.64 -8.50
CA LEU A 647 -3.63 29.32 -9.01
C LEU A 647 -2.90 28.47 -10.05
N ALA A 648 -2.76 27.15 -9.82
CA ALA A 648 -2.20 26.24 -10.82
C ALA A 648 -3.08 26.18 -12.08
N TYR A 649 -4.41 26.22 -11.91
CA TYR A 649 -5.34 26.31 -13.02
C TYR A 649 -5.16 27.61 -13.84
N ILE A 650 -5.10 28.77 -13.17
CA ILE A 650 -4.82 30.04 -13.82
C ILE A 650 -3.44 30.00 -14.51
N ALA A 651 -2.42 29.47 -13.85
CA ALA A 651 -1.08 29.31 -14.39
C ALA A 651 -1.01 28.42 -15.63
N SER A 652 -1.92 27.46 -15.76
CA SER A 652 -1.99 26.55 -16.91
C SER A 652 -2.37 27.26 -18.23
N TYR A 653 -3.02 28.43 -18.15
CA TYR A 653 -3.57 29.13 -19.32
C TYR A 653 -3.15 30.59 -19.35
N ALA A 654 -2.60 31.04 -20.47
CA ALA A 654 -2.12 32.42 -20.62
C ALA A 654 -3.26 33.44 -20.56
N ASP A 655 -4.41 33.11 -21.17
CA ASP A 655 -5.62 33.92 -21.17
C ASP A 655 -6.18 34.11 -19.75
N LEU A 656 -6.19 33.05 -18.95
CA LEU A 656 -6.65 33.11 -17.56
C LEU A 656 -5.67 33.88 -16.68
N SER A 657 -4.34 33.72 -16.92
CA SER A 657 -3.32 34.48 -16.22
C SER A 657 -3.46 35.98 -16.50
N ALA A 658 -3.73 36.37 -17.74
CA ALA A 658 -3.96 37.75 -18.13
C ALA A 658 -5.27 38.33 -17.54
N LEU A 659 -6.31 37.49 -17.47
CA LEU A 659 -7.65 37.93 -17.03
C LEU A 659 -7.79 38.01 -15.51
N PHE A 660 -7.29 37.02 -14.81
CA PHE A 660 -7.51 36.85 -13.36
C PHE A 660 -6.28 37.15 -12.51
N GLY A 661 -5.07 37.23 -13.11
CA GLY A 661 -3.85 37.36 -12.34
C GLY A 661 -3.77 36.29 -11.25
N THR A 662 -3.46 36.65 -10.04
CA THR A 662 -3.38 35.74 -8.88
C THR A 662 -4.69 35.64 -8.09
N ASN A 663 -5.83 36.01 -8.68
CA ASN A 663 -7.12 35.90 -8.02
C ASN A 663 -7.63 34.43 -8.04
N ALA A 664 -7.26 33.67 -7.01
CA ALA A 664 -7.61 32.26 -6.84
C ALA A 664 -9.13 32.04 -6.83
N ALA A 665 -9.90 32.95 -6.22
CA ALA A 665 -11.37 32.86 -6.18
C ALA A 665 -11.99 32.99 -7.58
N ALA A 666 -11.50 33.91 -8.40
CA ALA A 666 -11.95 34.07 -9.78
C ALA A 666 -11.57 32.84 -10.64
N GLY A 667 -10.39 32.29 -10.46
CA GLY A 667 -9.96 31.04 -11.11
C GLY A 667 -10.86 29.86 -10.77
N ALA A 668 -11.16 29.69 -9.47
CA ALA A 668 -12.07 28.65 -9.01
C ALA A 668 -13.51 28.82 -9.57
N ALA A 669 -14.02 30.04 -9.55
CA ALA A 669 -15.34 30.34 -10.08
C ALA A 669 -15.42 30.09 -11.59
N HIS A 670 -14.42 30.51 -12.35
CA HIS A 670 -14.34 30.25 -13.80
C HIS A 670 -14.29 28.73 -14.09
N TYR A 671 -13.46 27.97 -13.36
CA TYR A 671 -13.36 26.53 -13.57
C TYR A 671 -14.70 25.83 -13.31
N ALA A 672 -15.40 26.22 -12.25
CA ALA A 672 -16.71 25.65 -11.90
C ALA A 672 -17.80 26.03 -12.92
N ALA A 673 -17.81 27.27 -13.40
CA ALA A 673 -18.86 27.81 -14.28
C ALA A 673 -18.70 27.39 -15.74
N SER A 674 -17.46 27.40 -16.27
CA SER A 674 -17.20 27.20 -17.69
C SER A 674 -15.97 26.36 -17.99
N GLY A 675 -14.87 26.51 -17.27
CA GLY A 675 -13.60 25.85 -17.59
C GLY A 675 -13.67 24.33 -17.63
N ARG A 676 -14.50 23.72 -16.76
CA ARG A 676 -14.75 22.26 -16.80
C ARG A 676 -15.51 21.85 -18.06
N ALA A 677 -16.50 22.62 -18.45
CA ALA A 677 -17.29 22.35 -19.66
C ALA A 677 -16.48 22.59 -20.94
N GLU A 678 -15.51 23.53 -20.89
CA GLU A 678 -14.56 23.79 -21.97
C GLU A 678 -13.46 22.72 -22.08
N GLY A 679 -13.45 21.71 -21.18
CA GLY A 679 -12.41 20.67 -21.12
C GLY A 679 -11.07 21.19 -20.63
N ARG A 680 -10.99 22.34 -19.95
CA ARG A 680 -9.74 22.87 -19.42
C ARG A 680 -9.30 22.05 -18.20
N THR A 681 -8.03 21.65 -18.19
CA THR A 681 -7.42 20.87 -17.11
C THR A 681 -6.30 21.66 -16.44
N VAL A 682 -5.92 21.28 -15.23
CA VAL A 682 -4.73 21.82 -14.58
C VAL A 682 -3.50 21.08 -15.13
N SER A 683 -2.70 21.76 -15.95
CA SER A 683 -1.49 21.21 -16.57
C SER A 683 -0.19 21.80 -16.01
N PHE A 684 -0.25 22.92 -15.30
CA PHE A 684 0.91 23.51 -14.64
C PHE A 684 1.17 22.85 -13.29
N ASP A 685 2.39 22.36 -13.10
CA ASP A 685 2.87 21.78 -11.84
C ASP A 685 3.70 22.81 -11.08
N PRO A 686 3.16 23.43 -10.02
CA PRO A 686 3.86 24.48 -9.28
C PRO A 686 5.12 24.01 -8.56
N LEU A 687 5.12 22.77 -8.06
CA LEU A 687 6.29 22.21 -7.35
C LEU A 687 7.40 21.84 -8.34
N ALA A 688 7.05 21.24 -9.47
CA ALA A 688 8.02 20.99 -10.52
C ALA A 688 8.60 22.31 -11.07
N TYR A 689 7.80 23.37 -11.14
CA TYR A 689 8.29 24.71 -11.49
C TYR A 689 9.29 25.26 -10.46
N ILE A 690 8.96 25.21 -9.17
CA ILE A 690 9.89 25.62 -8.09
C ILE A 690 11.17 24.76 -8.15
N ALA A 691 11.03 23.44 -8.29
CA ALA A 691 12.15 22.51 -8.39
C ALA A 691 13.06 22.79 -9.60
N SER A 692 12.51 23.34 -10.68
CA SER A 692 13.29 23.71 -11.88
C SER A 692 14.24 24.87 -11.64
N HIS A 693 13.99 25.70 -10.60
CA HIS A 693 14.73 26.96 -10.38
C HIS A 693 15.27 27.04 -8.95
N GLY A 694 16.60 27.12 -8.81
CA GLY A 694 17.25 27.09 -7.49
C GLY A 694 16.90 28.30 -6.62
N ASP A 695 16.77 29.48 -7.22
CA ASP A 695 16.33 30.70 -6.57
C ASP A 695 14.89 30.61 -6.04
N LEU A 696 13.99 30.01 -6.81
CA LEU A 696 12.60 29.81 -6.38
C LEU A 696 12.50 28.72 -5.29
N SER A 697 13.33 27.68 -5.37
CA SER A 697 13.42 26.67 -4.30
C SER A 697 13.85 27.30 -2.97
N ALA A 698 14.81 28.23 -3.02
CA ALA A 698 15.27 28.96 -1.83
C ALA A 698 14.22 29.95 -1.30
N ALA A 699 13.47 30.61 -2.21
CA ALA A 699 12.51 31.66 -1.85
C ALA A 699 11.18 31.10 -1.35
N PHE A 700 10.67 30.02 -1.96
CA PHE A 700 9.32 29.53 -1.75
C PHE A 700 9.27 28.15 -1.07
N GLY A 701 10.41 27.44 -1.00
CA GLY A 701 10.40 26.07 -0.51
C GLY A 701 9.36 25.23 -1.25
N THR A 702 8.57 24.46 -0.53
CA THR A 702 7.51 23.60 -1.08
C THR A 702 6.14 24.29 -1.18
N ASN A 703 6.08 25.62 -1.15
CA ASN A 703 4.83 26.36 -1.28
C ASN A 703 4.41 26.47 -2.76
N GLY A 704 3.62 25.50 -3.22
CA GLY A 704 3.13 25.44 -4.60
C GLY A 704 2.31 26.66 -5.02
N ASP A 705 1.49 27.22 -4.13
CA ASP A 705 0.69 28.41 -4.45
C ASP A 705 1.57 29.65 -4.68
N ALA A 706 2.66 29.81 -3.90
CA ALA A 706 3.64 30.85 -4.15
C ALA A 706 4.37 30.66 -5.49
N GLY A 707 4.70 29.41 -5.85
CA GLY A 707 5.26 29.08 -7.18
C GLY A 707 4.32 29.40 -8.33
N ALA A 708 3.04 29.03 -8.20
CA ALA A 708 2.03 29.34 -9.20
C ALA A 708 1.80 30.87 -9.33
N ALA A 709 1.70 31.58 -8.21
CA ALA A 709 1.55 33.04 -8.20
C ALA A 709 2.75 33.73 -8.86
N HIS A 710 3.97 33.29 -8.55
CA HIS A 710 5.18 33.82 -9.20
C HIS A 710 5.18 33.56 -10.72
N TYR A 711 4.80 32.34 -11.15
CA TYR A 711 4.72 32.04 -12.57
C TYR A 711 3.73 32.94 -13.32
N ILE A 712 2.57 33.19 -12.71
CA ILE A 712 1.53 34.05 -13.27
C ILE A 712 2.03 35.52 -13.39
N THR A 713 2.64 36.03 -12.35
CA THR A 713 3.02 37.48 -12.29
C THR A 713 4.32 37.81 -13.04
N SER A 714 5.29 36.93 -13.00
CA SER A 714 6.66 37.19 -13.45
C SER A 714 7.23 36.06 -14.31
N GLY A 715 7.18 34.81 -13.83
CA GLY A 715 7.91 33.68 -14.41
C GLY A 715 7.59 33.43 -15.88
N ARG A 716 6.33 33.63 -16.29
CA ARG A 716 5.90 33.48 -17.66
C ARG A 716 6.54 34.53 -18.58
N THR A 717 6.59 35.77 -18.14
CA THR A 717 7.22 36.88 -18.90
C THR A 717 8.74 36.77 -18.89
N GLU A 718 9.33 36.24 -17.86
CA GLU A 718 10.75 35.92 -17.74
C GLU A 718 11.17 34.70 -18.59
N GLY A 719 10.21 34.01 -19.19
CA GLY A 719 10.46 32.79 -19.97
C GLY A 719 10.93 31.59 -19.14
N ARG A 720 10.61 31.57 -17.83
CA ARG A 720 10.98 30.44 -16.95
C ARG A 720 10.12 29.23 -17.27
N ALA A 721 10.78 28.14 -17.61
CA ALA A 721 10.13 26.88 -17.97
C ALA A 721 10.17 25.85 -16.84
N VAL A 722 9.22 24.93 -16.84
CA VAL A 722 9.27 23.73 -16.00
C VAL A 722 10.18 22.70 -16.69
N SER A 723 11.36 22.48 -16.13
CA SER A 723 12.37 21.56 -16.65
C SER A 723 12.61 20.34 -15.75
N PHE A 724 12.19 20.39 -14.51
CA PHE A 724 12.30 19.26 -13.57
C PHE A 724 11.20 18.24 -13.83
N ASP A 725 11.59 16.99 -14.07
CA ASP A 725 10.66 15.84 -14.19
C ASP A 725 10.72 15.02 -12.89
N PRO A 726 9.66 15.06 -12.07
CA PRO A 726 9.64 14.32 -10.81
C PRO A 726 9.78 12.82 -10.96
N LEU A 727 9.19 12.21 -12.01
CA LEU A 727 9.29 10.76 -12.24
C LEU A 727 10.68 10.36 -12.74
N ALA A 728 11.28 11.15 -13.63
CA ALA A 728 12.65 10.92 -14.05
C ALA A 728 13.63 11.06 -12.87
N TYR A 729 13.36 11.96 -11.93
CA TYR A 729 14.12 12.08 -10.69
C TYR A 729 14.02 10.84 -9.82
N ILE A 730 12.80 10.33 -9.56
CA ILE A 730 12.61 9.05 -8.84
C ILE A 730 13.33 7.92 -9.57
N ALA A 731 13.16 7.82 -10.89
CA ALA A 731 13.78 6.78 -11.70
C ALA A 731 15.32 6.82 -11.66
N SER A 732 15.89 8.00 -11.46
CA SER A 732 17.35 8.17 -11.33
C SER A 732 17.92 7.60 -10.03
N HIS A 733 17.10 7.42 -9.00
CA HIS A 733 17.55 7.04 -7.66
C HIS A 733 16.77 5.84 -7.12
N GLY A 734 17.47 4.71 -6.91
CA GLY A 734 16.84 3.45 -6.48
C GLY A 734 16.19 3.51 -5.10
N ASP A 735 16.79 4.25 -4.19
CA ASP A 735 16.27 4.54 -2.85
C ASP A 735 14.96 5.35 -2.92
N LEU A 736 14.90 6.37 -3.78
CA LEU A 736 13.68 7.17 -3.96
C LEU A 736 12.57 6.38 -4.66
N SER A 737 12.92 5.50 -5.60
CA SER A 737 11.94 4.60 -6.22
C SER A 737 11.28 3.68 -5.19
N ALA A 738 12.04 3.21 -4.22
CA ALA A 738 11.53 2.35 -3.14
C ALA A 738 10.64 3.11 -2.15
N ILE A 739 10.91 4.42 -1.94
CA ILE A 739 10.20 5.26 -0.97
C ILE A 739 8.98 5.92 -1.60
N PHE A 740 9.13 6.54 -2.76
CA PHE A 740 8.10 7.38 -3.38
C PHE A 740 7.27 6.64 -4.44
N GLY A 741 7.73 5.48 -4.92
CA GLY A 741 7.05 4.83 -6.04
C GLY A 741 6.95 5.79 -7.23
N THR A 742 5.73 6.12 -7.65
CA THR A 742 5.46 7.04 -8.77
C THR A 742 4.87 8.39 -8.32
N ASP A 743 5.06 8.78 -7.06
CA ASP A 743 4.54 10.03 -6.51
C ASP A 743 5.36 11.23 -6.97
N ARG A 744 4.83 11.97 -7.94
CA ARG A 744 5.44 13.17 -8.52
C ARG A 744 5.56 14.32 -7.51
N THR A 745 4.56 14.45 -6.65
CA THR A 745 4.51 15.54 -5.65
C THR A 745 5.58 15.33 -4.60
N ALA A 746 5.66 14.13 -4.04
CA ALA A 746 6.69 13.74 -3.10
C ALA A 746 8.10 13.91 -3.67
N ALA A 747 8.30 13.53 -4.92
CA ALA A 747 9.57 13.69 -5.62
C ALA A 747 10.01 15.15 -5.75
N ALA A 748 9.07 16.03 -6.15
CA ALA A 748 9.34 17.45 -6.28
C ALA A 748 9.62 18.11 -4.91
N MET A 749 8.82 17.77 -3.90
CA MET A 749 9.01 18.26 -2.53
C MET A 749 10.36 17.82 -1.96
N HIS A 750 10.72 16.54 -2.10
CA HIS A 750 12.01 16.02 -1.67
C HIS A 750 13.17 16.74 -2.37
N TYR A 751 13.08 16.91 -3.70
CA TYR A 751 14.15 17.59 -4.44
C TYR A 751 14.34 19.04 -3.99
N ILE A 752 13.24 19.76 -3.73
CA ILE A 752 13.28 21.15 -3.23
C ILE A 752 13.86 21.18 -1.80
N ALA A 753 13.40 20.31 -0.91
CA ALA A 753 13.72 20.37 0.51
C ALA A 753 15.15 19.89 0.82
N SER A 754 15.58 18.80 0.20
CA SER A 754 16.85 18.13 0.53
C SER A 754 17.64 17.65 -0.69
N GLY A 755 16.99 17.05 -1.69
CA GLY A 755 17.68 16.37 -2.79
C GLY A 755 18.64 17.27 -3.59
N ARG A 756 18.30 18.57 -3.75
CA ARG A 756 19.19 19.55 -4.38
C ARG A 756 20.45 19.78 -3.54
N ALA A 757 20.30 19.93 -2.24
CA ALA A 757 21.42 20.12 -1.31
C ALA A 757 22.28 18.85 -1.18
N GLU A 758 21.69 17.69 -1.33
CA GLU A 758 22.36 16.39 -1.40
C GLU A 758 23.12 16.18 -2.72
N GLY A 759 23.02 17.09 -3.68
CA GLY A 759 23.62 16.98 -5.00
C GLY A 759 22.96 15.90 -5.89
N ARG A 760 21.75 15.49 -5.60
CA ARG A 760 21.02 14.51 -6.43
C ARG A 760 20.63 15.12 -7.77
N THR A 761 20.90 14.40 -8.84
CA THR A 761 20.62 14.84 -10.22
C THR A 761 19.59 13.95 -10.89
N VAL A 762 18.91 14.49 -11.90
CA VAL A 762 18.05 13.72 -12.81
C VAL A 762 18.93 13.14 -13.92
N SER A 763 19.21 11.85 -13.90
CA SER A 763 20.03 11.13 -14.86
C SER A 763 19.26 10.15 -15.76
N PHE A 764 18.05 9.74 -15.34
CA PHE A 764 17.21 8.85 -16.13
C PHE A 764 16.50 9.64 -17.24
N ASP A 765 16.68 9.17 -18.48
CA ASP A 765 15.97 9.69 -19.64
C ASP A 765 14.88 8.69 -20.07
N PRO A 766 13.59 9.04 -19.91
CA PRO A 766 12.49 8.16 -20.27
C PRO A 766 12.42 7.82 -21.76
N LEU A 767 12.80 8.74 -22.67
CA LEU A 767 12.79 8.46 -24.11
C LEU A 767 13.96 7.58 -24.54
N ALA A 768 15.16 7.82 -24.01
CA ALA A 768 16.31 6.95 -24.21
C ALA A 768 16.05 5.54 -23.64
N TYR A 769 15.29 5.42 -22.56
CA TYR A 769 14.83 4.14 -22.04
C TYR A 769 13.91 3.42 -23.02
N LEU A 770 12.91 4.08 -23.59
CA LEU A 770 12.07 3.51 -24.64
C LEU A 770 12.89 3.14 -25.90
N ALA A 771 13.83 4.00 -26.31
CA ALA A 771 14.71 3.74 -27.43
C ALA A 771 15.59 2.51 -27.22
N SER A 772 15.93 2.21 -25.96
CA SER A 772 16.70 1.02 -25.58
C SER A 772 15.89 -0.28 -25.63
N HIS A 773 14.55 -0.21 -25.58
CA HIS A 773 13.67 -1.38 -25.44
C HIS A 773 12.55 -1.36 -26.47
N GLY A 774 12.72 -2.15 -27.51
CA GLY A 774 11.81 -2.17 -28.64
C GLY A 774 10.39 -2.61 -28.34
N ASP A 775 10.20 -3.49 -27.36
CA ASP A 775 8.92 -3.94 -26.85
C ASP A 775 8.18 -2.78 -26.14
N LEU A 776 8.90 -2.00 -25.33
CA LEU A 776 8.32 -0.86 -24.63
C LEU A 776 7.99 0.31 -25.60
N ALA A 777 8.86 0.54 -26.59
CA ALA A 777 8.60 1.53 -27.62
C ALA A 777 7.32 1.21 -28.42
N ALA A 778 7.04 -0.06 -28.66
CA ALA A 778 5.83 -0.49 -29.36
C ALA A 778 4.55 -0.26 -28.51
N VAL A 779 4.66 -0.35 -27.17
CA VAL A 779 3.53 -0.18 -26.25
C VAL A 779 3.30 1.28 -25.86
N PHE A 780 4.37 2.00 -25.54
CA PHE A 780 4.30 3.35 -24.98
C PHE A 780 4.58 4.46 -25.99
N GLY A 781 5.07 4.10 -27.18
CA GLY A 781 5.40 5.10 -28.23
C GLY A 781 6.46 6.10 -27.74
N THR A 782 6.06 7.34 -27.53
CA THR A 782 6.92 8.43 -27.00
C THR A 782 6.43 8.98 -25.66
N ASP A 783 5.60 8.22 -24.93
CA ASP A 783 5.08 8.64 -23.64
C ASP A 783 6.16 8.55 -22.54
N ARG A 784 6.75 9.70 -22.22
CA ARG A 784 7.79 9.85 -21.18
C ARG A 784 7.27 9.46 -19.79
N THR A 785 6.02 9.76 -19.49
CA THR A 785 5.40 9.47 -18.19
C THR A 785 5.23 7.96 -18.02
N ALA A 786 4.65 7.30 -19.01
CA ALA A 786 4.50 5.85 -19.00
C ALA A 786 5.86 5.12 -18.92
N ALA A 787 6.87 5.62 -19.65
CA ALA A 787 8.23 5.07 -19.62
C ALA A 787 8.87 5.16 -18.24
N ALA A 788 8.81 6.32 -17.59
CA ALA A 788 9.37 6.52 -16.26
C ALA A 788 8.62 5.70 -15.21
N MET A 789 7.29 5.66 -15.27
CA MET A 789 6.46 4.84 -14.38
C MET A 789 6.78 3.35 -14.54
N HIS A 790 6.89 2.85 -15.77
CA HIS A 790 7.27 1.45 -16.03
C HIS A 790 8.63 1.13 -15.41
N TYR A 791 9.64 2.00 -15.63
CA TYR A 791 10.98 1.77 -15.07
C TYR A 791 10.97 1.72 -13.54
N ILE A 792 10.22 2.62 -12.90
CA ILE A 792 10.10 2.67 -11.43
C ILE A 792 9.40 1.43 -10.89
N VAL A 793 8.30 1.02 -11.51
CA VAL A 793 7.41 -0.03 -10.98
C VAL A 793 7.98 -1.44 -11.26
N SER A 794 8.47 -1.68 -12.46
CA SER A 794 8.89 -3.02 -12.91
C SER A 794 10.24 -3.06 -13.59
N GLY A 795 10.54 -2.13 -14.49
CA GLY A 795 11.71 -2.19 -15.37
C GLY A 795 13.04 -2.28 -14.64
N ARG A 796 13.17 -1.62 -13.47
CA ARG A 796 14.36 -1.74 -12.62
C ARG A 796 14.50 -3.15 -12.04
N ALA A 797 13.41 -3.74 -11.59
CA ALA A 797 13.41 -5.11 -11.05
C ALA A 797 13.65 -6.15 -12.14
N GLU A 798 13.21 -5.87 -13.36
CA GLU A 798 13.48 -6.68 -14.56
C GLU A 798 14.94 -6.56 -15.04
N GLY A 799 15.76 -5.71 -14.43
CA GLY A 799 17.13 -5.47 -14.85
C GLY A 799 17.27 -4.68 -16.16
N ARG A 800 16.22 -3.99 -16.60
CA ARG A 800 16.27 -3.17 -17.83
C ARG A 800 17.14 -1.94 -17.62
N THR A 801 18.00 -1.65 -18.56
CA THR A 801 18.93 -0.52 -18.50
C THR A 801 18.77 0.39 -19.71
N VAL A 802 19.15 1.66 -19.58
CA VAL A 802 19.22 2.60 -20.70
C VAL A 802 20.53 2.38 -21.45
N THR A 803 20.43 1.85 -22.66
CA THR A 803 21.59 1.54 -23.52
C THR A 803 21.67 2.47 -24.74
N PHE A 804 20.56 3.07 -25.14
CA PHE A 804 20.54 4.04 -26.23
C PHE A 804 21.16 5.37 -25.77
N ASN A 805 22.11 5.88 -26.55
CA ASN A 805 22.74 7.17 -26.30
C ASN A 805 22.38 8.14 -27.45
N PRO A 806 21.55 9.16 -27.20
CA PRO A 806 21.10 10.07 -28.24
C PRO A 806 22.22 10.91 -28.87
N LEU A 807 23.28 11.26 -28.11
CA LEU A 807 24.44 11.95 -28.66
C LEU A 807 25.28 11.04 -29.58
N ALA A 808 25.45 9.77 -29.21
CA ALA A 808 26.12 8.82 -30.05
C ALA A 808 25.33 8.58 -31.35
N TYR A 809 24.02 8.52 -31.26
CA TYR A 809 23.12 8.44 -32.42
C TYR A 809 23.26 9.63 -33.35
N LEU A 810 23.26 10.87 -32.82
CA LEU A 810 23.50 12.08 -33.61
C LEU A 810 24.88 12.10 -34.23
N ALA A 811 25.90 11.74 -33.47
CA ALA A 811 27.28 11.72 -34.00
C ALA A 811 27.48 10.68 -35.12
N ALA A 812 26.75 9.56 -35.09
CA ALA A 812 26.79 8.51 -36.11
C ALA A 812 26.05 8.88 -37.41
N ASN A 813 25.12 9.89 -37.36
CA ASN A 813 24.28 10.26 -38.48
C ASN A 813 24.44 11.76 -38.80
N ALA A 814 25.28 12.06 -39.82
CA ALA A 814 25.69 13.43 -40.13
C ALA A 814 24.53 14.37 -40.52
N ASP A 815 23.50 13.86 -41.16
CA ASP A 815 22.28 14.57 -41.53
C ASP A 815 21.49 14.97 -40.27
N LEU A 816 21.38 14.08 -39.30
CA LEU A 816 20.71 14.35 -38.02
C LEU A 816 21.53 15.31 -37.16
N ALA A 817 22.86 15.16 -37.15
CA ALA A 817 23.74 16.10 -36.47
C ALA A 817 23.62 17.53 -37.07
N ALA A 818 23.38 17.65 -38.36
CA ALA A 818 23.17 18.93 -39.04
C ALA A 818 21.77 19.52 -38.70
N ALA A 819 20.75 18.68 -38.64
CA ALA A 819 19.35 19.08 -38.41
C ALA A 819 19.03 19.40 -36.95
N PHE A 820 19.59 18.62 -36.02
CA PHE A 820 19.25 18.66 -34.60
C PHE A 820 20.36 19.19 -33.69
N GLY A 821 21.58 19.34 -34.23
CA GLY A 821 22.72 19.71 -33.39
C GLY A 821 22.94 18.71 -32.28
N THR A 822 22.97 19.20 -31.02
CA THR A 822 23.12 18.35 -29.82
C THR A 822 21.81 18.16 -29.04
N ASP A 823 20.66 18.33 -29.69
CA ASP A 823 19.33 18.15 -29.09
C ASP A 823 19.00 16.67 -28.93
N THR A 824 19.24 16.16 -27.72
CA THR A 824 19.03 14.75 -27.37
C THR A 824 17.56 14.33 -27.44
N THR A 825 16.66 15.25 -27.07
CA THR A 825 15.20 14.97 -27.11
C THR A 825 14.73 14.75 -28.56
N ARG A 826 15.20 15.57 -29.51
CA ARG A 826 14.88 15.35 -30.92
C ARG A 826 15.50 14.08 -31.47
N ALA A 827 16.70 13.73 -30.99
CA ALA A 827 17.35 12.47 -31.35
C ALA A 827 16.53 11.25 -30.91
N ASP A 828 16.09 11.24 -29.64
CA ASP A 828 15.26 10.17 -29.09
C ASP A 828 13.94 10.04 -29.86
N LEU A 829 13.24 11.16 -30.06
CA LEU A 829 11.96 11.18 -30.79
C LEU A 829 12.12 10.72 -32.25
N HIS A 830 13.18 11.13 -32.91
CA HIS A 830 13.45 10.69 -34.28
C HIS A 830 13.72 9.19 -34.33
N TYR A 831 14.55 8.68 -33.39
CA TYR A 831 14.87 7.25 -33.36
C TYR A 831 13.61 6.40 -33.09
N LEU A 832 12.80 6.80 -32.12
CA LEU A 832 11.55 6.12 -31.78
C LEU A 832 10.51 6.19 -32.91
N GLY A 833 10.42 7.33 -33.62
CA GLY A 833 9.45 7.53 -34.70
C GLY A 833 9.83 6.84 -36.01
N THR A 834 11.05 7.06 -36.50
CA THR A 834 11.48 6.62 -37.85
C THR A 834 12.84 5.98 -37.85
N GLY A 835 13.83 6.49 -37.15
CA GLY A 835 15.22 6.06 -37.24
C GLY A 835 15.46 4.59 -36.95
N ARG A 836 14.64 4.00 -36.10
CA ARG A 836 14.68 2.56 -35.83
C ARG A 836 14.24 1.72 -37.02
N THR A 837 13.19 2.11 -37.71
CA THR A 837 12.71 1.43 -38.93
C THR A 837 13.60 1.69 -40.14
N GLU A 838 14.27 2.83 -40.13
CA GLU A 838 15.29 3.17 -41.14
C GLU A 838 16.62 2.41 -40.96
N GLY A 839 16.79 1.69 -39.81
CA GLY A 839 18.02 0.96 -39.50
C GLY A 839 19.23 1.89 -39.29
N ARG A 840 19.03 3.11 -38.77
CA ARG A 840 20.11 4.08 -38.58
C ARG A 840 21.11 3.63 -37.52
N ALA A 841 22.39 3.94 -37.75
CA ALA A 841 23.44 3.64 -36.76
C ALA A 841 23.22 4.37 -35.42
N THR A 842 23.35 3.62 -34.33
CA THR A 842 23.14 4.16 -32.96
C THR A 842 24.45 4.38 -32.19
N GLY A 843 25.58 4.00 -32.75
CA GLY A 843 26.86 4.01 -32.05
C GLY A 843 27.88 4.95 -32.68
N PHE A 844 28.56 5.75 -31.83
CA PHE A 844 29.73 6.55 -32.18
C PHE A 844 30.85 6.23 -31.18
N ASN A 845 32.04 5.94 -31.71
CA ASN A 845 33.20 5.62 -30.85
C ASN A 845 33.91 6.90 -30.39
N ALA A 846 33.42 7.51 -29.31
CA ALA A 846 33.99 8.72 -28.76
C ALA A 846 35.42 8.54 -28.23
N SER A 847 35.79 7.36 -27.73
CA SER A 847 37.15 7.06 -27.27
C SER A 847 38.14 7.04 -28.43
N ALA A 848 37.76 6.43 -29.57
CA ALA A 848 38.59 6.41 -30.78
C ALA A 848 38.73 7.82 -31.37
N TYR A 849 37.66 8.63 -31.31
CA TYR A 849 37.70 10.03 -31.72
C TYR A 849 38.68 10.85 -30.89
N LEU A 850 38.64 10.72 -29.54
CA LEU A 850 39.59 11.40 -28.65
C LEU A 850 41.03 10.91 -28.89
N ALA A 851 41.22 9.63 -29.10
CA ALA A 851 42.57 9.07 -29.41
C ALA A 851 43.16 9.59 -30.73
N ALA A 852 42.30 9.93 -31.69
CA ALA A 852 42.71 10.52 -32.96
C ALA A 852 42.93 12.06 -32.91
N ASN A 853 42.40 12.73 -31.89
CA ASN A 853 42.36 14.19 -31.73
C ASN A 853 42.82 14.61 -30.34
N GLY A 854 44.13 14.61 -30.12
CA GLY A 854 44.76 14.87 -28.79
C GLY A 854 44.45 16.26 -28.22
N ASP A 855 44.25 17.24 -29.07
CA ASP A 855 43.80 18.59 -28.65
C ASP A 855 42.39 18.58 -28.10
N VAL A 856 41.50 17.83 -28.71
CA VAL A 856 40.13 17.63 -28.20
C VAL A 856 40.12 16.83 -26.88
N ALA A 857 40.98 15.80 -26.81
CA ALA A 857 41.13 15.02 -25.60
C ALA A 857 41.60 15.89 -24.41
N ALA A 858 42.59 16.80 -24.69
CA ALA A 858 43.04 17.76 -23.66
C ALA A 858 41.96 18.76 -23.28
N ALA A 859 41.23 19.31 -24.24
CA ALA A 859 40.20 20.32 -24.01
C ALA A 859 38.97 19.73 -23.25
N THR A 860 38.64 18.46 -23.48
CA THR A 860 37.50 17.78 -22.86
C THR A 860 37.88 17.03 -21.57
N GLY A 861 39.15 16.95 -21.23
CA GLY A 861 39.62 16.18 -20.08
C GLY A 861 39.32 14.65 -20.23
N GLY A 862 39.15 14.19 -21.47
CA GLY A 862 38.80 12.79 -21.73
C GLY A 862 37.30 12.44 -21.61
N ASP A 863 36.42 13.42 -21.36
CA ASP A 863 34.97 13.21 -21.26
C ASP A 863 34.38 12.80 -22.62
N LEU A 864 33.81 11.59 -22.67
CA LEU A 864 33.22 11.01 -23.89
C LEU A 864 31.96 11.77 -24.35
N THR A 865 31.19 12.33 -23.42
CA THR A 865 29.99 13.12 -23.73
C THR A 865 30.39 14.46 -24.35
N ALA A 866 31.38 15.13 -23.77
CA ALA A 866 31.95 16.35 -24.34
C ALA A 866 32.59 16.09 -25.72
N ALA A 867 33.24 14.95 -25.91
CA ALA A 867 33.81 14.54 -27.19
C ALA A 867 32.73 14.37 -28.26
N MET A 868 31.63 13.70 -27.97
CA MET A 868 30.47 13.56 -28.87
C MET A 868 29.87 14.93 -29.24
N ARG A 869 29.69 15.81 -28.26
CA ARG A 869 29.21 17.18 -28.47
C ARG A 869 30.16 17.96 -29.36
N HIS A 870 31.45 17.90 -29.10
CA HIS A 870 32.48 18.56 -29.92
C HIS A 870 32.42 18.05 -31.37
N TYR A 871 32.35 16.72 -31.58
CA TYR A 871 32.25 16.16 -32.90
C TYR A 871 31.00 16.64 -33.65
N ILE A 872 29.84 16.63 -33.02
CA ILE A 872 28.59 17.11 -33.62
C ILE A 872 28.67 18.59 -34.00
N GLN A 873 29.22 19.44 -33.14
CA GLN A 873 29.22 20.89 -33.32
C GLN A 873 30.34 21.37 -34.23
N ASN A 874 31.54 20.85 -34.09
CA ASN A 874 32.76 21.31 -34.70
C ASN A 874 33.49 20.23 -35.52
N GLY A 875 33.84 19.11 -34.88
CA GLY A 875 34.74 18.12 -35.44
C GLY A 875 34.29 17.54 -36.78
N ARG A 876 33.00 17.39 -37.00
CA ARG A 876 32.39 16.99 -38.26
C ARG A 876 32.64 18.03 -39.37
N LEU A 877 32.49 19.31 -39.04
CA LEU A 877 32.68 20.39 -39.96
C LEU A 877 34.18 20.63 -40.25
N GLU A 878 35.04 20.34 -39.31
CA GLU A 878 36.49 20.44 -39.40
C GLU A 878 37.12 19.23 -40.09
N GLY A 879 36.33 18.23 -40.42
CA GLY A 879 36.84 16.97 -41.04
C GLY A 879 37.77 16.16 -40.15
N ARG A 880 37.60 16.21 -38.84
CA ARG A 880 38.46 15.51 -37.89
C ARG A 880 38.35 14.00 -37.99
N ALA A 881 39.48 13.30 -37.78
CA ALA A 881 39.58 11.87 -37.86
C ALA A 881 38.72 11.18 -36.76
N LEU A 882 37.98 10.12 -37.13
CA LEU A 882 37.13 9.36 -36.22
C LEU A 882 37.88 8.28 -35.44
N SER A 883 39.06 7.91 -35.93
CA SER A 883 39.95 6.93 -35.28
C SER A 883 41.41 7.26 -35.58
N PRO A 884 42.37 6.87 -34.74
CA PRO A 884 43.78 7.03 -35.00
C PRO A 884 44.13 6.37 -36.35
N ALA A 885 44.91 7.09 -37.17
CA ALA A 885 45.46 6.49 -38.40
C ALA A 885 46.24 5.22 -38.01
N SER A 886 45.92 4.08 -38.58
CA SER A 886 46.73 2.90 -38.39
C SER A 886 48.16 3.26 -38.86
N ALA A 887 49.18 3.14 -37.97
CA ALA A 887 50.55 3.34 -38.32
C ALA A 887 50.89 2.47 -39.55
N PRO A 888 51.59 3.02 -40.58
CA PRO A 888 52.01 2.18 -41.71
C PRO A 888 52.86 1.04 -41.16
N ARG A 889 52.47 -0.19 -41.43
CA ARG A 889 53.25 -1.35 -41.14
C ARG A 889 54.58 -1.20 -41.90
N ALA A 890 55.67 -1.02 -41.15
CA ALA A 890 57.02 -1.11 -41.70
C ALA A 890 57.15 -2.47 -42.35
N ALA A 891 57.40 -2.48 -43.67
CA ALA A 891 57.73 -3.66 -44.43
C ALA A 891 59.10 -4.18 -43.94
N GLY A 892 59.06 -5.10 -42.99
CA GLY A 892 60.27 -5.84 -42.58
C GLY A 892 60.15 -7.25 -43.07
N LEU A 893 61.16 -7.61 -43.83
CA LEU A 893 61.43 -8.87 -44.45
C LEU A 893 61.23 -10.09 -43.55
N LEU A 894 60.58 -11.10 -44.07
CA LEU A 894 60.50 -12.45 -43.53
C LEU A 894 61.88 -13.12 -43.43
N PRO A 895 62.07 -14.07 -42.48
CA PRO A 895 62.56 -15.39 -42.93
C PRO A 895 61.51 -16.45 -42.58
N GLU A 896 61.33 -17.30 -43.59
CA GLU A 896 60.70 -18.61 -43.49
C GLU A 896 61.33 -19.46 -42.37
N SER A 897 60.44 -20.05 -41.58
CA SER A 897 60.44 -21.46 -41.25
C SER A 897 59.72 -21.73 -39.92
N ALA A 898 58.69 -22.44 -40.04
CA ALA A 898 58.34 -23.65 -39.32
C ALA A 898 56.80 -23.76 -39.18
N MET A 899 56.26 -24.56 -40.04
CA MET A 899 55.04 -25.31 -39.95
C MET A 899 55.08 -26.23 -38.70
N LEU A 900 53.92 -26.45 -38.16
CA LEU A 900 53.41 -27.72 -37.69
C LEU A 900 52.84 -27.72 -36.23
N ALA A 901 51.64 -28.18 -36.25
CA ALA A 901 50.96 -29.04 -35.27
C ALA A 901 50.22 -28.34 -34.15
N ALA A 902 49.02 -28.50 -34.11
CA ALA A 902 48.02 -29.52 -33.95
C ALA A 902 47.00 -29.09 -32.90
N SER A 903 45.76 -29.05 -33.32
CA SER A 903 44.56 -29.64 -32.77
C SER A 903 44.52 -29.94 -31.25
N GLY A 904 43.40 -29.58 -30.64
CA GLY A 904 42.77 -30.36 -29.58
C GLY A 904 42.16 -29.61 -28.44
N MET A 905 40.89 -29.56 -28.46
CA MET A 905 39.95 -29.90 -27.37
C MET A 905 40.32 -29.45 -25.92
N VAL A 906 39.52 -28.69 -25.24
CA VAL A 906 38.22 -29.01 -24.58
C VAL A 906 37.53 -27.70 -24.27
#